data_26b18769681062fe9f740809350303a9
#
_entry.id   26b18769681062fe9f740809350303a9
#
_cell.length_a   1.000
_cell.length_b   1.000
_cell.length_c   1.000
_cell.angle_alpha   90.00
_cell.angle_beta   90.00
_cell.angle_gamma   90.00
#
_symmetry.space_group_name_H-M   'P 1'
#
loop_
_entity.id
_entity.type
_entity.pdbx_description
1 polymer ?
#
loop_
_entity_poly.entity_id
_entity_poly.type
_entity_poly.pdbx_seq_one_letter_code
_entity_poly.pdbx_strand_id
1 'polypeptide(L)'
;MVSHRLALAAAASLLAPAAAWAAPDCSDLLPSGASFPVRNLVPEDLVRLRDIGPVDPNQQDEGLFSVSPDGTRAAFQLRRGDPVANGFCLAMLVVDLRSGTVQVVDRGGDFMRLRFDARGAAGFPSGYADPVTPRWSPDGKSIVYRRRDRGVVQLWRAPADGSGGAAITSSADDVDDFRITADGRGVVYATRPALRDALAAIDREGLSGFHYDDRFVPAASSRPFPEAPIARMVSHLDLASGTVRAATPEEAGLLDTSSMQEGSWSEATSPVGDRAWLQVPARSLYAARGRLVVTTRTHTLSCGAPACADASQPWWTGSKVRFRRHEGWSNGVTAIYEWTPGARTVRRLYGTEDLFLGCVPSGKTLVCLREGALQPRRLERLDPASGRRTLLFDPNPEFASLKLGQVERLRSRNSFGAESFADLVLPVGYVPGRRYPLVVVQYNSRGFLRGGTGDDYPIQAFANRGFAVLSFDRPRAIGFKSTTDILEVDKVNLKDFADRRSVLEAIETAVRTAIARGIADPGRIGITGLSDGSSTVQYALLHSRLFSAFATSSCCWDTNLALRVGPRAARQFAFIGYPKTVDDSAEARAFWRQFAVSRNAREIRAPVLAQLADDEFWVALQSVTALRELDRPVDLYVFPGEHHVKWQPAHRLAVYTRAIDWFDFWLNGVKAPGRPQEIAHWEALRRARSGPVEAPDGAAPPP
;
A
#
# COMPACT_ATOMS: atom_id res chain seq x y z
N MET A 1 -17.94 30.71 61.41
CA MET A 1 -18.65 31.25 60.23
C MET A 1 -17.66 32.08 59.44
N VAL A 2 -17.09 31.51 58.41
CA VAL A 2 -16.27 32.26 57.43
C VAL A 2 -16.71 31.80 56.05
N SER A 3 -17.42 32.70 55.39
CA SER A 3 -17.96 32.52 54.04
C SER A 3 -16.90 32.76 52.98
N HIS A 4 -16.52 31.72 52.26
CA HIS A 4 -15.69 31.86 51.06
C HIS A 4 -16.61 32.05 49.85
N ARG A 5 -16.58 33.21 49.25
CA ARG A 5 -17.17 33.47 47.94
C ARG A 5 -16.18 33.00 46.86
N LEU A 6 -16.52 31.93 46.14
CA LEU A 6 -15.81 31.52 44.91
C LEU A 6 -16.31 32.44 43.78
N ALA A 7 -15.39 33.21 43.20
CA ALA A 7 -15.61 33.92 41.96
C ALA A 7 -15.37 32.96 40.80
N LEU A 8 -16.42 32.64 40.03
CA LEU A 8 -16.31 31.96 38.76
C LEU A 8 -15.75 32.95 37.71
N ALA A 9 -14.51 32.79 37.34
CA ALA A 9 -13.97 33.40 36.16
C ALA A 9 -14.41 32.58 34.92
N ALA A 10 -15.27 33.12 34.09
CA ALA A 10 -15.64 32.56 32.80
C ALA A 10 -14.43 32.74 31.85
N ALA A 11 -13.67 31.68 31.62
CA ALA A 11 -12.68 31.64 30.57
C ALA A 11 -13.40 31.48 29.23
N ALA A 12 -13.52 32.56 28.46
CA ALA A 12 -13.91 32.51 27.07
C ALA A 12 -12.78 31.81 26.28
N SER A 13 -12.98 30.54 25.96
CA SER A 13 -12.11 29.80 25.04
C SER A 13 -12.23 30.45 23.66
N LEU A 14 -11.27 31.29 23.32
CA LEU A 14 -11.03 31.71 21.94
C LEU A 14 -10.66 30.46 21.14
N LEU A 15 -11.65 29.91 20.44
CA LEU A 15 -11.40 28.96 19.34
C LEU A 15 -10.58 29.71 18.30
N ALA A 16 -9.25 29.55 18.34
CA ALA A 16 -8.42 29.97 17.24
C ALA A 16 -8.93 29.24 15.97
N PRO A 17 -9.18 29.94 14.86
CA PRO A 17 -9.55 29.29 13.61
C PRO A 17 -8.43 28.31 13.28
N ALA A 18 -8.78 27.04 12.98
CA ALA A 18 -7.84 26.10 12.44
C ALA A 18 -7.14 26.78 11.26
N ALA A 19 -5.82 26.85 11.31
CA ALA A 19 -5.04 27.47 10.24
C ALA A 19 -5.46 26.78 8.94
N ALA A 20 -6.18 27.51 8.09
CA ALA A 20 -6.53 27.03 6.76
C ALA A 20 -5.22 26.87 6.00
N TRP A 21 -4.88 25.63 5.62
CA TRP A 21 -3.75 25.39 4.76
C TRP A 21 -3.91 26.17 3.47
N ALA A 22 -2.82 26.74 2.94
CA ALA A 22 -2.85 27.37 1.63
C ALA A 22 -3.29 26.36 0.57
N ALA A 23 -3.97 26.80 -0.48
CA ALA A 23 -4.28 25.92 -1.60
C ALA A 23 -2.98 25.37 -2.21
N PRO A 24 -2.95 24.08 -2.65
CA PRO A 24 -1.78 23.50 -3.30
C PRO A 24 -1.36 24.32 -4.53
N ASP A 25 -0.05 24.56 -4.69
CA ASP A 25 0.49 25.08 -5.94
C ASP A 25 0.55 23.96 -6.98
N CYS A 26 -0.30 24.04 -7.98
CA CYS A 26 -0.44 23.03 -9.04
C CYS A 26 0.20 23.47 -10.36
N SER A 27 1.02 24.51 -10.36
CA SER A 27 1.67 25.03 -11.58
C SER A 27 2.59 24.00 -12.25
N ASP A 28 3.23 23.13 -11.46
CA ASP A 28 4.14 22.07 -11.88
C ASP A 28 3.51 20.67 -11.93
N LEU A 29 2.17 20.56 -11.94
CA LEU A 29 1.49 19.26 -12.04
C LEU A 29 1.81 18.53 -13.36
N LEU A 30 1.97 19.30 -14.46
CA LEU A 30 2.43 18.72 -15.72
C LEU A 30 3.95 18.79 -15.82
N PRO A 31 4.59 17.75 -16.41
CA PRO A 31 6.02 17.80 -16.63
C PRO A 31 6.39 18.95 -17.59
N SER A 32 7.41 19.71 -17.24
CA SER A 32 7.98 20.71 -18.14
C SER A 32 9.01 20.08 -19.07
N GLY A 33 9.14 20.63 -20.31
CA GLY A 33 10.21 20.26 -21.24
C GLY A 33 11.59 20.88 -20.91
N ALA A 34 11.76 21.47 -19.71
CA ALA A 34 12.99 22.11 -19.30
C ALA A 34 14.09 21.07 -19.02
N SER A 35 15.35 21.46 -19.26
CA SER A 35 16.48 20.67 -18.79
C SER A 35 16.70 20.92 -17.29
N PHE A 36 16.97 19.87 -16.54
CA PHE A 36 17.18 19.94 -15.10
C PHE A 36 18.66 19.72 -14.78
N PRO A 37 19.23 20.49 -13.83
CA PRO A 37 20.61 20.28 -13.40
C PRO A 37 20.73 18.96 -12.65
N VAL A 38 21.87 18.28 -12.82
CA VAL A 38 22.20 17.07 -12.07
C VAL A 38 22.40 17.42 -10.60
N ARG A 39 21.63 16.80 -9.70
CA ARG A 39 21.71 17.01 -8.24
C ARG A 39 21.41 15.76 -7.44
N ASN A 40 21.70 15.81 -6.17
CA ASN A 40 21.28 14.78 -5.23
C ASN A 40 19.76 14.78 -5.05
N LEU A 41 19.19 13.60 -4.85
CA LEU A 41 17.79 13.43 -4.49
C LEU A 41 17.59 13.80 -3.02
N VAL A 42 16.49 14.48 -2.72
CA VAL A 42 16.03 14.80 -1.36
C VAL A 42 14.67 14.17 -1.08
N PRO A 43 14.27 13.98 0.19
CA PRO A 43 12.99 13.34 0.55
C PRO A 43 11.77 13.99 -0.13
N GLU A 44 11.78 15.30 -0.30
CA GLU A 44 10.70 16.05 -0.93
C GLU A 44 10.47 15.63 -2.38
N ASP A 45 11.52 15.29 -3.14
CA ASP A 45 11.39 14.79 -4.52
C ASP A 45 10.51 13.55 -4.61
N LEU A 46 10.59 12.66 -3.61
CA LEU A 46 9.80 11.45 -3.54
C LEU A 46 8.33 11.74 -3.20
N VAL A 47 8.07 12.72 -2.30
CA VAL A 47 6.71 13.13 -1.93
C VAL A 47 6.01 13.86 -3.07
N ARG A 48 6.77 14.64 -3.87
CA ARG A 48 6.27 15.40 -5.02
C ARG A 48 6.19 14.61 -6.31
N LEU A 49 6.52 13.31 -6.32
CA LEU A 49 6.34 12.47 -7.50
C LEU A 49 4.91 12.56 -8.02
N ARG A 50 4.81 12.68 -9.35
CA ARG A 50 3.53 12.61 -10.06
C ARG A 50 3.20 11.14 -10.30
N ASP A 51 2.07 10.73 -9.74
CA ASP A 51 1.63 9.33 -9.77
C ASP A 51 0.36 9.15 -10.61
N ILE A 52 0.28 8.02 -11.29
CA ILE A 52 -0.92 7.49 -11.93
C ILE A 52 -1.35 6.27 -11.12
N GLY A 53 -2.50 6.37 -10.42
CA GLY A 53 -2.96 5.31 -9.51
C GLY A 53 -2.23 5.28 -8.16
N PRO A 54 -2.40 4.22 -7.34
CA PRO A 54 -1.82 4.11 -6.00
C PRO A 54 -0.30 3.98 -6.05
N VAL A 55 0.35 4.41 -4.98
CA VAL A 55 1.83 4.35 -4.84
C VAL A 55 2.28 2.91 -4.60
N ASP A 56 1.61 2.19 -3.71
CA ASP A 56 1.91 0.78 -3.44
C ASP A 56 1.28 -0.12 -4.51
N PRO A 57 2.09 -0.79 -5.34
CA PRO A 57 1.60 -1.62 -6.44
C PRO A 57 0.89 -2.90 -6.00
N ASN A 58 0.95 -3.25 -4.71
CA ASN A 58 0.32 -4.47 -4.22
C ASN A 58 -1.19 -4.30 -3.97
N GLN A 59 -1.70 -3.05 -3.99
CA GLN A 59 -3.09 -2.78 -3.64
C GLN A 59 -4.04 -2.91 -4.82
N GLN A 60 -3.67 -2.42 -5.99
CA GLN A 60 -4.50 -2.54 -7.19
C GLN A 60 -3.66 -2.24 -8.44
N ASP A 61 -3.65 -3.15 -9.39
CA ASP A 61 -2.93 -2.99 -10.64
C ASP A 61 -3.84 -2.89 -11.88
N GLU A 62 -5.15 -2.94 -11.67
CA GLU A 62 -6.16 -2.79 -12.73
C GLU A 62 -6.93 -1.47 -12.59
N GLY A 63 -7.48 -0.99 -13.70
CA GLY A 63 -8.32 0.20 -13.68
C GLY A 63 -7.60 1.52 -13.42
N LEU A 64 -6.29 1.60 -13.64
CA LEU A 64 -5.50 2.81 -13.41
C LEU A 64 -5.60 3.82 -14.55
N PHE A 65 -5.94 3.36 -15.73
CA PHE A 65 -6.18 4.14 -16.94
C PHE A 65 -7.08 3.37 -17.89
N SER A 66 -7.53 4.01 -18.96
CA SER A 66 -8.28 3.35 -20.03
C SER A 66 -7.81 3.81 -21.40
N VAL A 67 -7.97 2.93 -22.39
CA VAL A 67 -7.67 3.22 -23.82
C VAL A 67 -8.97 3.48 -24.54
N SER A 68 -8.97 4.46 -25.45
CA SER A 68 -10.12 4.80 -26.28
C SER A 68 -10.55 3.62 -27.17
N PRO A 69 -11.82 3.54 -27.60
CA PRO A 69 -12.33 2.44 -28.42
C PRO A 69 -11.55 2.24 -29.73
N ASP A 70 -11.02 3.31 -30.32
CA ASP A 70 -10.20 3.28 -31.53
C ASP A 70 -8.72 2.91 -31.26
N GLY A 71 -8.33 2.73 -29.99
CA GLY A 71 -6.97 2.38 -29.58
C GLY A 71 -5.93 3.49 -29.75
N THR A 72 -6.35 4.74 -29.99
CA THR A 72 -5.43 5.86 -30.29
C THR A 72 -5.07 6.72 -29.11
N ARG A 73 -5.86 6.73 -28.04
CA ARG A 73 -5.68 7.60 -26.88
C ARG A 73 -5.79 6.81 -25.56
N ALA A 74 -5.11 7.29 -24.53
CA ALA A 74 -5.26 6.80 -23.14
C ALA A 74 -5.71 7.94 -22.24
N ALA A 75 -6.59 7.62 -21.27
CA ALA A 75 -7.05 8.57 -20.26
C ALA A 75 -6.71 8.06 -18.86
N PHE A 76 -6.26 8.96 -17.97
CA PHE A 76 -5.94 8.66 -16.57
C PHE A 76 -5.94 9.93 -15.70
N GLN A 77 -6.07 9.75 -14.39
CA GLN A 77 -5.84 10.82 -13.43
C GLN A 77 -4.35 10.88 -13.08
N LEU A 78 -3.78 12.09 -13.21
CA LEU A 78 -2.46 12.43 -12.70
C LEU A 78 -2.61 13.13 -11.35
N ARG A 79 -1.76 12.73 -10.38
CA ARG A 79 -1.76 13.24 -9.02
C ARG A 79 -0.35 13.65 -8.60
N ARG A 80 -0.22 14.77 -7.88
CA ARG A 80 1.01 15.18 -7.20
C ARG A 80 0.72 15.67 -5.78
N GLY A 81 1.52 15.22 -4.81
CA GLY A 81 1.47 15.71 -3.44
C GLY A 81 2.14 17.08 -3.31
N ASP A 82 1.55 17.95 -2.49
CA ASP A 82 2.16 19.20 -2.05
C ASP A 82 2.32 19.19 -0.52
N PRO A 83 3.56 18.95 -0.01
CA PRO A 83 3.78 18.88 1.42
C PRO A 83 3.67 20.22 2.15
N VAL A 84 3.78 21.35 1.44
CA VAL A 84 3.65 22.69 2.04
C VAL A 84 2.19 23.00 2.31
N ALA A 85 1.32 22.78 1.32
CA ALA A 85 -0.12 22.94 1.47
C ALA A 85 -0.80 21.73 2.13
N ASN A 86 -0.06 20.64 2.39
CA ASN A 86 -0.57 19.36 2.88
C ASN A 86 -1.75 18.82 2.06
N GLY A 87 -1.68 18.93 0.74
CA GLY A 87 -2.78 18.62 -0.17
C GLY A 87 -2.28 17.99 -1.47
N PHE A 88 -3.20 17.82 -2.42
CA PHE A 88 -2.90 17.21 -3.71
C PHE A 88 -3.33 18.09 -4.87
N CYS A 89 -2.52 18.08 -5.91
CA CYS A 89 -2.87 18.54 -7.23
C CYS A 89 -3.36 17.36 -8.06
N LEU A 90 -4.53 17.51 -8.69
CA LEU A 90 -5.19 16.47 -9.49
C LEU A 90 -5.55 17.03 -10.87
N ALA A 91 -5.34 16.22 -11.91
CA ALA A 91 -5.85 16.49 -13.24
C ALA A 91 -6.24 15.20 -13.96
N MET A 92 -7.27 15.26 -14.79
CA MET A 92 -7.64 14.21 -15.73
C MET A 92 -6.95 14.50 -17.06
N LEU A 93 -6.19 13.55 -17.57
CA LEU A 93 -5.39 13.68 -18.77
C LEU A 93 -5.87 12.72 -19.86
N VAL A 94 -5.73 13.15 -21.11
CA VAL A 94 -5.80 12.32 -22.31
C VAL A 94 -4.46 12.41 -23.02
N VAL A 95 -3.87 11.27 -23.33
CA VAL A 95 -2.60 11.15 -24.06
C VAL A 95 -2.84 10.50 -25.40
N ASP A 96 -2.40 11.14 -26.47
CA ASP A 96 -2.36 10.53 -27.81
C ASP A 96 -1.25 9.47 -27.84
N LEU A 97 -1.61 8.23 -28.12
CA LEU A 97 -0.70 7.09 -28.05
C LEU A 97 0.27 7.02 -29.24
N ARG A 98 0.12 7.87 -30.23
CA ARG A 98 0.99 7.92 -31.41
C ARG A 98 2.04 9.01 -31.28
N SER A 99 1.63 10.20 -30.88
CA SER A 99 2.48 11.39 -30.75
C SER A 99 3.04 11.59 -29.32
N GLY A 100 2.39 11.03 -28.28
CA GLY A 100 2.67 11.34 -26.86
C GLY A 100 2.11 12.71 -26.43
N THR A 101 1.32 13.38 -27.27
CA THR A 101 0.72 14.67 -26.94
C THR A 101 -0.27 14.54 -25.78
N VAL A 102 -0.15 15.40 -24.79
CA VAL A 102 -0.97 15.41 -23.58
C VAL A 102 -2.01 16.52 -23.66
N GLN A 103 -3.27 16.16 -23.44
CA GLN A 103 -4.39 17.08 -23.29
C GLN A 103 -4.91 17.02 -21.85
N VAL A 104 -4.96 18.16 -21.14
CA VAL A 104 -5.65 18.28 -19.87
C VAL A 104 -7.14 18.46 -20.16
N VAL A 105 -7.98 17.55 -19.67
CA VAL A 105 -9.43 17.60 -19.93
C VAL A 105 -10.21 18.05 -18.67
N ASP A 106 -9.61 17.94 -17.49
CA ASP A 106 -10.17 18.47 -16.24
C ASP A 106 -9.06 18.73 -15.21
N ARG A 107 -9.30 19.65 -14.27
CA ARG A 107 -8.40 19.97 -13.14
C ARG A 107 -9.20 20.07 -11.84
N GLY A 108 -8.57 19.66 -10.74
CA GLY A 108 -9.13 19.78 -9.39
C GLY A 108 -9.88 18.54 -8.91
N GLY A 109 -10.74 18.75 -7.92
CA GLY A 109 -11.34 17.70 -7.10
C GLY A 109 -10.50 17.41 -5.86
N ASP A 110 -11.09 16.65 -4.91
CA ASP A 110 -10.43 16.25 -3.67
C ASP A 110 -9.77 14.86 -3.83
N PHE A 111 -8.68 14.65 -3.09
CA PHE A 111 -8.03 13.34 -3.04
C PHE A 111 -8.99 12.28 -2.48
N MET A 112 -9.20 11.21 -3.25
CA MET A 112 -10.02 10.08 -2.83
C MET A 112 -9.17 9.01 -2.19
N ARG A 113 -9.58 8.59 -0.98
CA ARG A 113 -8.95 7.48 -0.25
C ARG A 113 -9.77 6.21 -0.44
N LEU A 114 -9.08 5.12 -0.71
CA LEU A 114 -9.69 3.80 -0.80
C LEU A 114 -10.32 3.42 0.54
N ARG A 115 -11.60 3.07 0.50
CA ARG A 115 -12.32 2.43 1.59
C ARG A 115 -12.77 1.06 1.12
N PHE A 116 -12.68 0.07 1.99
CA PHE A 116 -13.05 -1.30 1.65
C PHE A 116 -13.81 -1.97 2.79
N ASP A 117 -14.57 -3.00 2.45
CA ASP A 117 -15.26 -3.79 3.47
C ASP A 117 -14.30 -4.88 3.95
N ALA A 118 -14.08 -4.94 5.26
CA ALA A 118 -13.15 -5.88 5.86
C ALA A 118 -13.66 -6.39 7.21
N ARG A 119 -13.46 -7.66 7.47
CA ARG A 119 -13.79 -8.30 8.76
C ARG A 119 -15.21 -8.03 9.24
N GLY A 120 -16.16 -7.92 8.30
CA GLY A 120 -17.56 -7.61 8.59
C GLY A 120 -17.84 -6.13 8.88
N ALA A 121 -16.88 -5.25 8.75
CA ALA A 121 -17.02 -3.80 8.82
C ALA A 121 -17.10 -3.19 7.42
N ALA A 122 -18.03 -2.27 7.18
CA ALA A 122 -18.15 -1.55 5.92
C ALA A 122 -17.41 -0.21 5.96
N GLY A 123 -16.77 0.14 4.84
CA GLY A 123 -16.12 1.44 4.67
C GLY A 123 -14.84 1.62 5.49
N PHE A 124 -14.09 0.57 5.72
CA PHE A 124 -12.84 0.59 6.48
C PHE A 124 -11.80 1.50 5.81
N PRO A 125 -11.19 2.45 6.52
CA PRO A 125 -10.23 3.38 5.93
C PRO A 125 -8.86 2.74 5.73
N SER A 126 -8.14 3.12 4.66
CA SER A 126 -6.85 2.52 4.33
C SER A 126 -5.67 3.48 4.27
N GLY A 127 -5.87 4.74 3.96
CA GLY A 127 -4.83 5.70 3.59
C GLY A 127 -4.33 5.58 2.14
N TYR A 128 -4.65 4.50 1.42
CA TYR A 128 -4.32 4.39 -0.01
C TYR A 128 -5.19 5.29 -0.88
N ALA A 129 -4.64 5.71 -2.03
CA ALA A 129 -5.42 6.37 -3.06
C ALA A 129 -6.47 5.42 -3.64
N ASP A 130 -7.71 5.87 -3.77
CA ASP A 130 -8.74 5.18 -4.53
C ASP A 130 -8.48 5.41 -6.04
N PRO A 131 -8.27 4.35 -6.84
CA PRO A 131 -8.02 4.48 -8.26
C PRO A 131 -9.21 5.10 -8.99
N VAL A 132 -8.93 6.09 -9.82
CA VAL A 132 -9.93 6.70 -10.70
C VAL A 132 -9.75 6.14 -12.09
N THR A 133 -10.69 5.28 -12.52
CA THR A 133 -10.72 4.72 -13.87
C THR A 133 -11.61 5.56 -14.75
N PRO A 134 -11.08 6.41 -15.66
CA PRO A 134 -11.92 7.07 -16.65
C PRO A 134 -12.46 6.04 -17.66
N ARG A 135 -13.69 6.23 -18.14
CA ARG A 135 -14.32 5.37 -19.14
C ARG A 135 -14.67 6.19 -20.36
N TRP A 136 -14.30 5.71 -21.51
CA TRP A 136 -14.56 6.36 -22.79
C TRP A 136 -16.01 6.17 -23.22
N SER A 137 -16.61 7.23 -23.79
CA SER A 137 -17.82 7.06 -24.60
C SER A 137 -17.55 6.16 -25.81
N PRO A 138 -18.54 5.41 -26.31
CA PRO A 138 -18.36 4.51 -27.46
C PRO A 138 -17.81 5.19 -28.71
N ASP A 139 -18.14 6.47 -28.92
CA ASP A 139 -17.61 7.29 -30.00
C ASP A 139 -16.20 7.85 -29.76
N GLY A 140 -15.64 7.61 -28.56
CA GLY A 140 -14.32 8.08 -28.15
C GLY A 140 -14.21 9.59 -27.97
N LYS A 141 -15.29 10.37 -28.01
CA LYS A 141 -15.21 11.84 -27.94
C LYS A 141 -15.19 12.40 -26.53
N SER A 142 -15.62 11.63 -25.53
CA SER A 142 -15.62 12.05 -24.12
C SER A 142 -15.24 10.91 -23.20
N ILE A 143 -14.87 11.26 -21.99
CA ILE A 143 -14.65 10.35 -20.88
C ILE A 143 -15.58 10.67 -19.73
N VAL A 144 -16.00 9.64 -19.00
CA VAL A 144 -16.71 9.75 -17.72
C VAL A 144 -15.81 9.19 -16.64
N TYR A 145 -15.76 9.83 -15.47
CA TYR A 145 -14.92 9.44 -14.36
C TYR A 145 -15.53 9.87 -13.01
N ARG A 146 -15.10 9.22 -11.93
CA ARG A 146 -15.43 9.62 -10.56
C ARG A 146 -14.55 10.80 -10.14
N ARG A 147 -15.14 11.80 -9.53
CA ARG A 147 -14.44 12.93 -8.92
C ARG A 147 -15.12 13.30 -7.61
N ARG A 148 -14.37 13.41 -6.54
CA ARG A 148 -14.85 13.98 -5.29
C ARG A 148 -14.82 15.50 -5.41
N ASP A 149 -15.92 16.13 -5.14
CA ASP A 149 -16.05 17.59 -5.09
C ASP A 149 -16.98 17.96 -3.96
N ARG A 150 -16.58 18.92 -3.11
CA ARG A 150 -17.35 19.32 -1.93
C ARG A 150 -17.80 18.15 -1.04
N GLY A 151 -16.91 17.20 -0.83
CA GLY A 151 -17.12 16.08 0.09
C GLY A 151 -17.87 14.88 -0.45
N VAL A 152 -18.42 14.94 -1.68
CA VAL A 152 -19.18 13.82 -2.29
C VAL A 152 -18.58 13.41 -3.62
N VAL A 153 -18.52 12.11 -3.89
CA VAL A 153 -18.07 11.56 -5.18
C VAL A 153 -19.21 11.59 -6.18
N GLN A 154 -18.99 12.33 -7.26
CA GLN A 154 -19.93 12.45 -8.38
C GLN A 154 -19.30 11.88 -9.66
N LEU A 155 -20.13 11.59 -10.65
CA LEU A 155 -19.66 11.36 -12.02
C LEU A 155 -19.48 12.69 -12.74
N TRP A 156 -18.35 12.81 -13.39
CA TRP A 156 -17.99 13.94 -14.26
C TRP A 156 -17.81 13.44 -15.68
N ARG A 157 -18.16 14.28 -16.64
CA ARG A 157 -17.93 14.03 -18.06
C ARG A 157 -17.06 15.14 -18.62
N ALA A 158 -16.01 14.77 -19.31
CA ALA A 158 -15.14 15.71 -20.01
C ALA A 158 -15.01 15.33 -21.49
N PRO A 159 -15.16 16.28 -22.43
CA PRO A 159 -14.76 16.11 -23.81
C PRO A 159 -13.25 15.85 -23.90
N ALA A 160 -12.84 14.96 -24.79
CA ALA A 160 -11.45 14.59 -24.95
C ALA A 160 -10.59 15.66 -25.64
N ASP A 161 -11.20 16.74 -26.13
CA ASP A 161 -10.56 17.90 -26.75
C ASP A 161 -10.06 18.96 -25.74
N GLY A 162 -10.38 18.77 -24.43
CA GLY A 162 -9.92 19.66 -23.37
C GLY A 162 -10.82 20.89 -23.12
N SER A 163 -12.04 20.87 -23.63
CA SER A 163 -12.99 21.98 -23.40
C SER A 163 -13.54 22.04 -21.96
N GLY A 164 -13.10 21.12 -21.09
CA GLY A 164 -13.40 21.13 -19.66
C GLY A 164 -14.42 20.08 -19.22
N GLY A 165 -14.32 19.65 -17.96
CA GLY A 165 -15.22 18.67 -17.35
C GLY A 165 -16.40 19.31 -16.63
N ALA A 166 -17.54 18.59 -16.58
CA ALA A 166 -18.71 18.97 -15.80
C ALA A 166 -19.31 17.76 -15.07
N ALA A 167 -19.87 18.00 -13.88
CA ALA A 167 -20.62 16.98 -13.15
C ALA A 167 -21.89 16.60 -13.93
N ILE A 168 -22.15 15.31 -14.04
CA ILE A 168 -23.36 14.75 -14.65
C ILE A 168 -24.29 14.09 -13.66
N THR A 169 -23.86 13.94 -12.39
CA THR A 169 -24.70 13.48 -11.28
C THR A 169 -24.72 14.54 -10.17
N SER A 170 -25.78 14.50 -9.34
CA SER A 170 -25.94 15.29 -8.13
C SER A 170 -26.46 14.40 -6.99
N SER A 171 -25.85 13.24 -6.83
CA SER A 171 -26.19 12.27 -5.77
C SER A 171 -25.87 12.82 -4.38
N ALA A 172 -26.74 12.51 -3.40
CA ALA A 172 -26.43 12.75 -1.99
C ALA A 172 -25.41 11.76 -1.42
N ASP A 173 -25.20 10.64 -2.09
CA ASP A 173 -24.29 9.56 -1.70
C ASP A 173 -23.12 9.47 -2.69
N ASP A 174 -21.97 9.01 -2.20
CA ASP A 174 -20.81 8.74 -3.05
C ASP A 174 -21.18 7.73 -4.16
N VAL A 175 -20.76 8.04 -5.40
CA VAL A 175 -20.84 7.09 -6.49
C VAL A 175 -19.65 6.13 -6.39
N ASP A 176 -19.95 4.85 -6.15
CA ASP A 176 -18.92 3.81 -5.97
C ASP A 176 -18.37 3.26 -7.29
N ASP A 177 -19.26 2.99 -8.25
CA ASP A 177 -18.90 2.42 -9.57
C ASP A 177 -19.89 2.87 -10.63
N PHE A 178 -19.50 2.77 -11.90
CA PHE A 178 -20.35 3.12 -13.04
C PHE A 178 -19.93 2.41 -14.33
N ARG A 179 -20.87 2.34 -15.28
CA ARG A 179 -20.63 1.93 -16.68
C ARG A 179 -21.39 2.85 -17.62
N ILE A 180 -20.79 3.14 -18.77
CA ILE A 180 -21.50 3.80 -19.88
C ILE A 180 -22.24 2.70 -20.65
N THR A 181 -23.50 2.95 -21.04
CA THR A 181 -24.28 2.01 -21.85
C THR A 181 -23.66 1.83 -23.23
N ALA A 182 -23.88 0.66 -23.85
CA ALA A 182 -23.26 0.32 -25.13
C ALA A 182 -23.62 1.30 -26.27
N ASP A 183 -24.80 1.92 -26.22
CA ASP A 183 -25.25 2.95 -27.16
C ASP A 183 -24.69 4.35 -26.83
N GLY A 184 -24.00 4.50 -25.71
CA GLY A 184 -23.42 5.77 -25.24
C GLY A 184 -24.43 6.81 -24.76
N ARG A 185 -25.72 6.46 -24.67
CA ARG A 185 -26.78 7.39 -24.29
C ARG A 185 -27.01 7.51 -22.80
N GLY A 186 -26.57 6.50 -22.04
CA GLY A 186 -26.77 6.45 -20.60
C GLY A 186 -25.52 6.09 -19.81
N VAL A 187 -25.60 6.32 -18.51
CA VAL A 187 -24.63 5.85 -17.51
C VAL A 187 -25.40 5.11 -16.43
N VAL A 188 -25.00 3.86 -16.19
CA VAL A 188 -25.47 3.09 -15.04
C VAL A 188 -24.45 3.27 -13.92
N TYR A 189 -24.92 3.62 -12.72
CA TYR A 189 -24.02 3.87 -11.58
C TYR A 189 -24.60 3.33 -10.27
N ALA A 190 -23.71 3.01 -9.34
CA ALA A 190 -24.05 2.48 -8.04
C ALA A 190 -23.72 3.48 -6.92
N THR A 191 -24.62 3.57 -5.95
CA THR A 191 -24.44 4.28 -4.68
C THR A 191 -24.81 3.36 -3.51
N ARG A 192 -24.46 3.75 -2.28
CA ARG A 192 -24.81 3.01 -1.06
C ARG A 192 -25.58 3.88 -0.04
N PRO A 193 -26.85 4.27 -0.31
CA PRO A 193 -27.65 5.04 0.64
C PRO A 193 -27.73 4.39 2.03
N ALA A 194 -27.85 3.05 2.07
CA ALA A 194 -27.86 2.29 3.32
C ALA A 194 -26.59 2.48 4.18
N LEU A 195 -25.44 2.81 3.58
CA LEU A 195 -24.23 3.15 4.32
C LEU A 195 -24.39 4.49 5.07
N ARG A 196 -24.94 5.50 4.39
CA ARG A 196 -25.26 6.80 5.02
C ARG A 196 -26.24 6.61 6.17
N ASP A 197 -27.31 5.83 5.95
CA ASP A 197 -28.35 5.58 6.95
C ASP A 197 -27.80 4.83 8.16
N ALA A 198 -26.90 3.85 7.93
CA ALA A 198 -26.20 3.12 8.99
C ALA A 198 -25.26 4.04 9.78
N LEU A 199 -24.50 4.93 9.11
CA LEU A 199 -23.65 5.92 9.77
C LEU A 199 -24.48 6.90 10.62
N ALA A 200 -25.62 7.38 10.09
CA ALA A 200 -26.53 8.22 10.83
C ALA A 200 -27.20 7.49 12.05
N ALA A 201 -27.43 6.18 11.94
CA ALA A 201 -27.88 5.38 13.07
C ALA A 201 -26.81 5.27 14.17
N ILE A 202 -25.53 5.07 13.76
CA ILE A 202 -24.37 5.08 14.68
C ILE A 202 -24.23 6.46 15.34
N ASP A 203 -24.41 7.57 14.62
CA ASP A 203 -24.40 8.91 15.21
C ASP A 203 -25.46 9.08 16.29
N ARG A 204 -26.70 8.59 16.05
CA ARG A 204 -27.76 8.60 17.05
C ARG A 204 -27.44 7.71 18.26
N GLU A 205 -26.92 6.50 18.05
CA GLU A 205 -26.49 5.61 19.13
C GLU A 205 -25.46 6.30 20.02
N GLY A 206 -24.52 7.03 19.41
CA GLY A 206 -23.47 7.78 20.11
C GLY A 206 -23.97 8.82 21.11
N LEU A 207 -25.21 9.32 20.95
CA LEU A 207 -25.83 10.27 21.91
C LEU A 207 -26.09 9.63 23.28
N SER A 208 -26.23 8.31 23.36
CA SER A 208 -26.40 7.55 24.62
C SER A 208 -25.17 6.69 24.96
N GLY A 209 -24.13 6.72 24.14
CA GLY A 209 -22.96 5.89 24.22
C GLY A 209 -23.07 4.62 23.35
N PHE A 210 -21.97 4.25 22.72
CA PHE A 210 -21.91 3.06 21.87
C PHE A 210 -21.89 1.78 22.71
N HIS A 211 -22.69 0.80 22.34
CA HIS A 211 -22.51 -0.56 22.84
C HIS A 211 -21.28 -1.21 22.20
N TYR A 212 -20.35 -1.70 23.04
CA TYR A 212 -19.12 -2.35 22.57
C TYR A 212 -19.40 -3.78 22.12
N ASP A 213 -19.46 -3.98 20.81
CA ASP A 213 -19.81 -5.24 20.15
C ASP A 213 -18.91 -5.54 18.93
N ASP A 214 -19.30 -6.49 18.09
CA ASP A 214 -18.55 -6.96 16.92
C ASP A 214 -18.32 -5.92 15.82
N ARG A 215 -19.01 -4.77 15.90
CA ARG A 215 -18.82 -3.64 14.98
C ARG A 215 -17.55 -2.84 15.29
N PHE A 216 -16.97 -3.01 16.47
CA PHE A 216 -15.75 -2.29 16.86
C PHE A 216 -14.49 -2.94 16.31
N VAL A 217 -13.64 -2.10 15.72
CA VAL A 217 -12.25 -2.38 15.39
C VAL A 217 -11.41 -1.25 15.99
N PRO A 218 -11.08 -1.32 17.28
CA PRO A 218 -10.46 -0.20 18.00
C PRO A 218 -9.19 0.33 17.35
N ALA A 219 -8.36 -0.52 16.73
CA ALA A 219 -7.16 -0.09 16.01
C ALA A 219 -7.42 0.73 14.74
N ALA A 220 -8.68 1.00 14.38
CA ALA A 220 -9.02 1.80 13.21
C ALA A 220 -10.06 2.88 13.52
N SER A 221 -10.78 2.76 14.63
CA SER A 221 -11.82 3.74 15.01
C SER A 221 -12.19 3.61 16.48
N SER A 222 -12.44 4.73 17.14
CA SER A 222 -13.11 4.79 18.45
C SER A 222 -14.64 4.65 18.37
N ARG A 223 -15.19 4.49 17.15
CA ARG A 223 -16.61 4.34 16.86
C ARG A 223 -16.88 2.99 16.22
N PRO A 224 -18.07 2.40 16.38
CA PRO A 224 -18.45 1.19 15.65
C PRO A 224 -18.51 1.45 14.14
N PHE A 225 -18.24 0.43 13.36
CA PHE A 225 -18.43 0.45 11.91
C PHE A 225 -19.83 -0.05 11.54
N PRO A 226 -20.42 0.42 10.42
CA PRO A 226 -21.56 -0.25 9.80
C PRO A 226 -21.21 -1.71 9.46
N GLU A 227 -22.19 -2.60 9.57
CA GLU A 227 -21.97 -4.00 9.21
C GLU A 227 -21.94 -4.19 7.69
N ALA A 228 -20.95 -4.95 7.22
CA ALA A 228 -20.82 -5.36 5.82
C ALA A 228 -21.51 -6.74 5.59
N PRO A 229 -22.04 -7.00 4.37
CA PRO A 229 -22.08 -6.11 3.20
C PRO A 229 -23.20 -5.07 3.25
N ILE A 230 -22.94 -3.91 2.62
CA ILE A 230 -23.95 -2.85 2.45
C ILE A 230 -24.59 -2.98 1.06
N ALA A 231 -25.91 -2.94 1.01
CA ALA A 231 -26.65 -3.00 -0.25
C ALA A 231 -26.33 -1.81 -1.16
N ARG A 232 -26.15 -2.07 -2.43
CA ARG A 232 -26.00 -1.07 -3.49
C ARG A 232 -27.35 -0.72 -4.09
N MET A 233 -27.55 0.56 -4.40
CA MET A 233 -28.63 1.05 -5.23
C MET A 233 -28.05 1.38 -6.60
N VAL A 234 -28.63 0.80 -7.65
CA VAL A 234 -28.18 1.02 -9.02
C VAL A 234 -29.17 1.90 -9.76
N SER A 235 -28.67 2.96 -10.36
CA SER A 235 -29.46 3.96 -11.10
C SER A 235 -28.95 4.08 -12.53
N HIS A 236 -29.87 4.46 -13.42
CA HIS A 236 -29.58 4.83 -14.80
C HIS A 236 -29.77 6.33 -14.98
N LEU A 237 -28.75 7.00 -15.49
CA LEU A 237 -28.80 8.40 -15.92
C LEU A 237 -28.86 8.46 -17.45
N ASP A 238 -29.91 9.06 -18.02
CA ASP A 238 -29.94 9.42 -19.43
C ASP A 238 -29.11 10.69 -19.66
N LEU A 239 -28.11 10.61 -20.51
CA LEU A 239 -27.13 11.70 -20.73
C LEU A 239 -27.69 12.89 -21.53
N ALA A 240 -28.80 12.70 -22.27
CA ALA A 240 -29.40 13.76 -23.07
C ALA A 240 -30.39 14.60 -22.25
N SER A 241 -31.22 13.93 -21.46
CA SER A 241 -32.25 14.61 -20.65
C SER A 241 -31.81 14.93 -19.23
N GLY A 242 -30.75 14.27 -18.71
CA GLY A 242 -30.34 14.32 -17.31
C GLY A 242 -31.29 13.55 -16.37
N THR A 243 -32.24 12.78 -16.91
CA THR A 243 -33.23 12.04 -16.11
C THR A 243 -32.56 10.83 -15.44
N VAL A 244 -32.77 10.68 -14.13
CA VAL A 244 -32.33 9.54 -13.34
C VAL A 244 -33.53 8.65 -13.00
N ARG A 245 -33.38 7.35 -13.18
CA ARG A 245 -34.32 6.30 -12.79
C ARG A 245 -33.63 5.12 -12.16
N ALA A 246 -34.37 4.24 -11.52
CA ALA A 246 -33.82 2.94 -11.11
C ALA A 246 -33.35 2.15 -12.35
N ALA A 247 -32.20 1.50 -12.23
CA ALA A 247 -31.70 0.63 -13.29
C ALA A 247 -32.58 -0.63 -13.42
N THR A 248 -32.73 -1.13 -14.64
CA THR A 248 -33.30 -2.47 -14.85
C THR A 248 -32.34 -3.56 -14.36
N PRO A 249 -32.80 -4.81 -14.12
CA PRO A 249 -31.91 -5.90 -13.74
C PRO A 249 -30.76 -6.14 -14.75
N GLU A 250 -31.03 -5.97 -16.06
CA GLU A 250 -30.01 -6.09 -17.11
C GLU A 250 -28.97 -4.97 -17.01
N GLU A 251 -29.41 -3.73 -16.81
CA GLU A 251 -28.52 -2.58 -16.60
C GLU A 251 -27.70 -2.73 -15.30
N ALA A 252 -28.33 -3.16 -14.21
CA ALA A 252 -27.63 -3.43 -12.95
C ALA A 252 -26.56 -4.49 -13.11
N GLY A 253 -26.81 -5.50 -13.94
CA GLY A 253 -25.83 -6.54 -14.30
C GLY A 253 -24.55 -6.01 -14.93
N LEU A 254 -24.54 -4.80 -15.52
CA LEU A 254 -23.31 -4.16 -16.00
C LEU A 254 -22.32 -3.81 -14.89
N LEU A 255 -22.82 -3.60 -13.68
CA LEU A 255 -22.01 -3.32 -12.46
C LEU A 255 -21.82 -4.54 -11.58
N ASP A 256 -22.52 -5.62 -11.89
CA ASP A 256 -22.42 -6.85 -11.10
C ASP A 256 -21.16 -7.62 -11.51
N THR A 257 -20.14 -7.56 -10.65
CA THR A 257 -18.96 -8.40 -10.77
C THR A 257 -19.25 -9.83 -10.32
N SER A 258 -20.43 -10.10 -9.70
CA SER A 258 -20.87 -11.43 -9.30
C SER A 258 -21.36 -12.29 -10.50
N SER A 259 -21.56 -11.69 -11.69
CA SER A 259 -21.76 -12.45 -12.92
C SER A 259 -20.52 -13.27 -13.35
N MET A 260 -19.36 -12.97 -12.76
CA MET A 260 -18.25 -13.91 -12.75
C MET A 260 -18.70 -15.16 -12.00
N GLN A 261 -18.71 -16.33 -12.66
CA GLN A 261 -19.01 -17.61 -12.04
C GLN A 261 -18.28 -17.71 -10.69
N GLU A 262 -18.95 -18.24 -9.67
CA GLU A 262 -18.34 -18.47 -8.36
C GLU A 262 -16.97 -19.13 -8.54
N GLY A 263 -15.89 -18.43 -8.14
CA GLY A 263 -14.50 -18.84 -8.38
C GLY A 263 -13.82 -18.24 -9.63
N SER A 264 -14.42 -17.27 -10.33
CA SER A 264 -13.77 -16.53 -11.44
C SER A 264 -13.26 -15.15 -10.95
N TRP A 265 -12.03 -14.77 -11.32
CA TRP A 265 -11.39 -13.52 -10.85
C TRP A 265 -11.07 -12.50 -11.93
N SER A 266 -10.92 -12.92 -13.16
CA SER A 266 -10.62 -12.02 -14.28
C SER A 266 -11.11 -12.68 -15.55
N GLU A 267 -11.72 -11.89 -16.44
CA GLU A 267 -12.21 -12.41 -17.71
C GLU A 267 -11.97 -11.45 -18.87
N ALA A 268 -11.94 -12.02 -20.06
CA ALA A 268 -11.89 -11.29 -21.33
C ALA A 268 -12.77 -11.98 -22.35
N THR A 269 -13.58 -11.21 -23.07
CA THR A 269 -14.43 -11.73 -24.15
C THR A 269 -13.80 -11.44 -25.51
N SER A 270 -13.79 -12.44 -26.37
CA SER A 270 -13.33 -12.30 -27.76
C SER A 270 -14.38 -11.57 -28.62
N PRO A 271 -13.99 -11.04 -29.78
CA PRO A 271 -14.96 -10.44 -30.72
C PRO A 271 -16.08 -11.40 -31.21
N VAL A 272 -15.87 -12.71 -31.08
CA VAL A 272 -16.88 -13.73 -31.46
C VAL A 272 -17.67 -14.27 -30.25
N GLY A 273 -17.44 -13.68 -29.02
CA GLY A 273 -18.18 -14.02 -27.84
C GLY A 273 -17.59 -15.14 -26.99
N ASP A 274 -16.39 -15.68 -27.33
CA ASP A 274 -15.72 -16.66 -26.48
C ASP A 274 -15.14 -15.96 -25.24
N ARG A 275 -15.23 -16.62 -24.07
CA ARG A 275 -14.77 -16.09 -22.79
C ARG A 275 -13.49 -16.77 -22.35
N ALA A 276 -12.45 -16.00 -22.07
CA ALA A 276 -11.26 -16.45 -21.35
C ALA A 276 -11.35 -15.94 -19.90
N TRP A 277 -11.20 -16.83 -18.94
CA TRP A 277 -11.36 -16.50 -17.52
C TRP A 277 -10.44 -17.33 -16.64
N LEU A 278 -10.27 -16.91 -15.38
CA LEU A 278 -9.42 -17.58 -14.42
C LEU A 278 -10.28 -18.35 -13.41
N GLN A 279 -10.17 -19.66 -13.43
CA GLN A 279 -10.78 -20.52 -12.43
C GLN A 279 -9.90 -20.54 -11.18
N VAL A 280 -10.40 -20.05 -10.06
CA VAL A 280 -9.72 -20.09 -8.77
C VAL A 280 -10.41 -21.08 -7.84
N PRO A 281 -9.67 -21.81 -6.98
CA PRO A 281 -10.26 -22.64 -5.95
C PRO A 281 -11.13 -21.77 -5.02
N ALA A 282 -12.35 -22.20 -4.75
CA ALA A 282 -13.24 -21.53 -3.80
C ALA A 282 -12.49 -21.33 -2.46
N ARG A 283 -12.54 -20.09 -1.91
CA ARG A 283 -12.02 -19.69 -0.59
C ARG A 283 -10.56 -19.26 -0.48
N SER A 284 -9.85 -18.92 -1.54
CA SER A 284 -8.48 -18.39 -1.41
C SER A 284 -8.38 -16.93 -1.82
N LEU A 285 -8.51 -16.00 -0.87
CA LEU A 285 -8.25 -14.56 -1.08
C LEU A 285 -6.77 -14.22 -1.33
N TYR A 286 -5.84 -15.08 -0.88
CA TYR A 286 -4.38 -14.83 -0.96
C TYR A 286 -3.63 -15.84 -1.81
N ALA A 287 -4.25 -16.93 -2.19
CA ALA A 287 -3.70 -17.93 -3.08
C ALA A 287 -4.47 -17.98 -4.41
N ALA A 288 -4.84 -16.84 -4.94
CA ALA A 288 -5.53 -16.67 -6.22
C ALA A 288 -4.62 -17.09 -7.39
N ARG A 289 -4.25 -18.36 -7.42
CA ARG A 289 -3.62 -19.03 -8.55
C ARG A 289 -4.73 -19.52 -9.44
N GLY A 290 -5.15 -18.65 -10.35
CA GLY A 290 -6.18 -19.00 -11.32
C GLY A 290 -5.63 -19.91 -12.41
N ARG A 291 -6.36 -20.98 -12.73
CA ARG A 291 -6.13 -21.74 -13.95
C ARG A 291 -6.87 -21.10 -15.10
N LEU A 292 -6.17 -20.85 -16.19
CA LEU A 292 -6.78 -20.28 -17.40
C LEU A 292 -7.75 -21.24 -18.05
N VAL A 293 -8.98 -20.79 -18.28
CA VAL A 293 -10.07 -21.52 -18.92
C VAL A 293 -10.66 -20.67 -20.04
N VAL A 294 -11.05 -21.30 -21.13
CA VAL A 294 -11.80 -20.68 -22.22
C VAL A 294 -13.14 -21.40 -22.36
N THR A 295 -14.22 -20.62 -22.36
CA THR A 295 -15.57 -21.11 -22.65
C THR A 295 -16.01 -20.54 -24.00
N THR A 296 -16.29 -21.41 -24.96
CA THR A 296 -16.89 -21.11 -26.25
C THR A 296 -18.39 -21.44 -26.20
N ARG A 297 -19.11 -21.22 -27.26
CA ARG A 297 -20.54 -21.61 -27.35
C ARG A 297 -20.79 -23.11 -27.15
N THR A 298 -19.80 -23.95 -27.44
CA THR A 298 -19.96 -25.41 -27.47
C THR A 298 -19.08 -26.17 -26.50
N HIS A 299 -17.98 -25.58 -26.03
CA HIS A 299 -16.98 -26.26 -25.22
C HIS A 299 -16.39 -25.36 -24.14
N THR A 300 -15.98 -25.99 -23.04
CA THR A 300 -15.10 -25.38 -22.02
C THR A 300 -13.74 -26.07 -22.08
N LEU A 301 -12.68 -25.32 -22.31
CA LEU A 301 -11.31 -25.78 -22.47
C LEU A 301 -10.45 -25.25 -21.34
N SER A 302 -9.87 -26.13 -20.55
CA SER A 302 -8.92 -25.76 -19.51
C SER A 302 -7.47 -25.85 -20.04
N CYS A 303 -6.67 -24.85 -19.77
CA CYS A 303 -5.25 -24.88 -20.09
C CYS A 303 -4.50 -25.84 -19.17
N GLY A 304 -3.98 -26.94 -19.72
CA GLY A 304 -3.26 -27.98 -18.97
C GLY A 304 -1.79 -27.66 -18.71
N ALA A 305 -1.22 -26.66 -19.34
CA ALA A 305 0.20 -26.32 -19.17
C ALA A 305 0.48 -25.76 -17.75
N PRO A 306 1.63 -26.09 -17.12
CA PRO A 306 1.99 -25.59 -15.79
C PRO A 306 1.98 -24.06 -15.69
N ALA A 307 2.35 -23.34 -16.75
CA ALA A 307 2.34 -21.89 -16.77
C ALA A 307 0.94 -21.29 -16.63
N CYS A 308 -0.12 -22.02 -16.92
CA CYS A 308 -1.50 -21.56 -16.77
C CYS A 308 -2.03 -21.65 -15.34
N ALA A 309 -1.30 -22.29 -14.42
CA ALA A 309 -1.74 -22.46 -13.04
C ALA A 309 -1.66 -21.17 -12.20
N ASP A 310 -0.88 -20.20 -12.64
CA ASP A 310 -0.68 -18.90 -11.96
C ASP A 310 -0.99 -17.74 -12.92
N ALA A 311 -1.91 -17.95 -13.86
CA ALA A 311 -2.32 -16.96 -14.82
C ALA A 311 -3.06 -15.79 -14.14
N SER A 312 -2.87 -14.60 -14.67
CA SER A 312 -3.60 -13.38 -14.31
C SER A 312 -3.88 -12.56 -15.57
N GLN A 313 -4.88 -11.70 -15.52
CA GLN A 313 -5.22 -10.75 -16.59
C GLN A 313 -5.19 -11.39 -17.99
N PRO A 314 -6.14 -12.30 -18.34
CA PRO A 314 -6.22 -12.85 -19.69
C PRO A 314 -6.72 -11.80 -20.68
N TRP A 315 -6.27 -11.85 -21.94
CA TRP A 315 -6.82 -11.07 -23.05
C TRP A 315 -6.69 -11.81 -24.36
N TRP A 316 -7.57 -11.48 -25.29
CA TRP A 316 -7.57 -12.08 -26.62
C TRP A 316 -6.65 -11.34 -27.60
N THR A 317 -6.00 -12.10 -28.46
CA THR A 317 -5.27 -11.60 -29.63
C THR A 317 -5.59 -12.51 -30.81
N GLY A 318 -6.58 -12.10 -31.62
CA GLY A 318 -7.19 -12.99 -32.61
C GLY A 318 -7.85 -14.19 -31.94
N SER A 319 -7.52 -15.41 -32.37
CA SER A 319 -8.00 -16.67 -31.79
C SER A 319 -7.17 -17.19 -30.60
N LYS A 320 -6.19 -16.44 -30.11
CA LYS A 320 -5.30 -16.84 -29.03
C LYS A 320 -5.56 -16.02 -27.79
N VAL A 321 -5.34 -16.63 -26.64
CA VAL A 321 -5.38 -15.97 -25.33
C VAL A 321 -3.97 -15.70 -24.86
N ARG A 322 -3.69 -14.45 -24.55
CA ARG A 322 -2.50 -14.05 -23.82
C ARG A 322 -2.85 -13.83 -22.35
N PHE A 323 -1.90 -14.05 -21.48
CA PHE A 323 -2.08 -13.84 -20.04
C PHE A 323 -0.75 -13.46 -19.40
N ARG A 324 -0.86 -12.79 -18.27
CA ARG A 324 0.27 -12.43 -17.42
C ARG A 324 0.42 -13.47 -16.31
N ARG A 325 1.64 -13.65 -15.81
CA ARG A 325 1.92 -14.37 -14.56
C ARG A 325 3.18 -13.83 -13.89
N HIS A 326 3.30 -14.10 -12.61
CA HIS A 326 4.56 -13.95 -11.89
C HIS A 326 5.29 -15.29 -11.82
N GLU A 327 6.61 -15.28 -12.09
CA GLU A 327 7.44 -16.49 -12.13
C GLU A 327 8.89 -16.20 -11.73
N GLY A 328 9.74 -17.21 -11.87
CA GLY A 328 11.16 -17.11 -11.52
C GLY A 328 11.41 -17.11 -10.02
N TRP A 329 12.60 -16.66 -9.62
CA TRP A 329 13.01 -16.66 -8.22
C TRP A 329 12.08 -15.78 -7.37
N SER A 330 11.46 -16.38 -6.35
CA SER A 330 10.46 -15.74 -5.47
C SER A 330 9.36 -14.98 -6.24
N ASN A 331 8.95 -15.45 -7.44
CA ASN A 331 7.99 -14.78 -8.32
C ASN A 331 8.37 -13.34 -8.70
N GLY A 332 9.67 -13.03 -8.74
CA GLY A 332 10.18 -11.69 -9.03
C GLY A 332 10.15 -11.27 -10.50
N VAL A 333 9.71 -12.15 -11.41
CA VAL A 333 9.62 -11.89 -12.85
C VAL A 333 8.16 -11.78 -13.28
N THR A 334 7.79 -10.69 -13.91
CA THR A 334 6.51 -10.57 -14.65
C THR A 334 6.70 -11.13 -16.05
N ALA A 335 5.91 -12.15 -16.41
CA ALA A 335 5.98 -12.80 -17.72
C ALA A 335 4.64 -12.75 -18.46
N ILE A 336 4.71 -12.71 -19.79
CA ILE A 336 3.56 -12.77 -20.71
C ILE A 336 3.64 -14.04 -21.52
N TYR A 337 2.54 -14.78 -21.53
CA TYR A 337 2.38 -16.04 -22.23
C TYR A 337 1.27 -15.95 -23.26
N GLU A 338 1.31 -16.82 -24.27
CA GLU A 338 0.29 -16.99 -25.31
C GLU A 338 -0.14 -18.46 -25.35
N TRP A 339 -1.45 -18.69 -25.30
CA TRP A 339 -2.07 -20.00 -25.42
C TRP A 339 -3.05 -20.02 -26.58
N THR A 340 -2.99 -21.06 -27.42
CA THR A 340 -4.05 -21.38 -28.36
C THR A 340 -5.03 -22.30 -27.64
N PRO A 341 -6.32 -21.94 -27.47
CA PRO A 341 -7.31 -22.82 -26.81
C PRO A 341 -7.28 -24.23 -27.37
N GLY A 342 -7.20 -25.23 -26.50
CA GLY A 342 -7.06 -26.65 -26.88
C GLY A 342 -5.62 -27.13 -27.09
N ALA A 343 -4.64 -26.25 -27.22
CA ALA A 343 -3.23 -26.66 -27.32
C ALA A 343 -2.71 -27.15 -25.94
N ARG A 344 -1.84 -28.17 -25.96
CA ARG A 344 -1.20 -28.73 -24.75
C ARG A 344 -0.08 -27.86 -24.19
N THR A 345 0.48 -26.97 -25.00
CA THR A 345 1.61 -26.11 -24.65
C THR A 345 1.24 -24.65 -24.76
N VAL A 346 1.99 -23.80 -24.04
CA VAL A 346 1.92 -22.35 -24.11
C VAL A 346 3.27 -21.79 -24.55
N ARG A 347 3.26 -20.62 -25.17
CA ARG A 347 4.49 -19.93 -25.59
C ARG A 347 4.75 -18.74 -24.67
N ARG A 348 5.93 -18.68 -24.05
CA ARG A 348 6.41 -17.49 -23.35
C ARG A 348 6.81 -16.44 -24.39
N LEU A 349 6.24 -15.25 -24.29
CA LEU A 349 6.52 -14.15 -25.21
C LEU A 349 7.55 -13.18 -24.62
N TYR A 350 7.38 -12.81 -23.35
CA TYR A 350 8.14 -11.76 -22.69
C TYR A 350 8.37 -12.08 -21.21
N GLY A 351 9.39 -11.47 -20.62
CA GLY A 351 9.63 -11.52 -19.17
C GLY A 351 10.58 -10.43 -18.72
N THR A 352 10.31 -9.85 -17.56
CA THR A 352 11.08 -8.77 -16.96
C THR A 352 10.97 -8.79 -15.45
N GLU A 353 11.98 -8.26 -14.76
CA GLU A 353 11.93 -7.94 -13.31
C GLU A 353 11.30 -6.58 -13.03
N ASP A 354 11.03 -5.77 -14.07
CA ASP A 354 10.26 -4.53 -13.93
C ASP A 354 8.81 -4.81 -13.54
N LEU A 355 8.20 -3.87 -12.87
CA LEU A 355 6.79 -3.91 -12.53
C LEU A 355 5.96 -3.36 -13.69
N PHE A 356 4.96 -4.12 -14.13
CA PHE A 356 3.92 -3.69 -15.05
C PHE A 356 2.57 -3.65 -14.36
N LEU A 357 1.88 -2.52 -14.48
CA LEU A 357 0.59 -2.26 -13.88
C LEU A 357 -0.42 -1.87 -14.96
N GLY A 358 -1.68 -2.25 -14.77
CA GLY A 358 -2.81 -1.78 -15.55
C GLY A 358 -2.69 -2.02 -17.06
N CYS A 359 -2.03 -3.10 -17.49
CA CYS A 359 -1.83 -3.35 -18.92
C CYS A 359 -3.16 -3.49 -19.68
N VAL A 360 -3.35 -2.69 -20.73
CA VAL A 360 -4.53 -2.71 -21.62
C VAL A 360 -4.10 -3.12 -23.02
N PRO A 361 -4.77 -4.12 -23.64
CA PRO A 361 -4.50 -4.50 -25.01
C PRO A 361 -4.78 -3.36 -26.01
N SER A 362 -3.85 -3.17 -26.96
CA SER A 362 -3.98 -2.24 -28.08
C SER A 362 -3.46 -2.92 -29.34
N GLY A 363 -4.35 -3.57 -30.09
CA GLY A 363 -4.00 -4.43 -31.20
C GLY A 363 -3.11 -5.60 -30.78
N LYS A 364 -1.90 -5.70 -31.36
CA LYS A 364 -0.90 -6.74 -31.01
C LYS A 364 0.01 -6.36 -29.84
N THR A 365 -0.08 -5.11 -29.38
CA THR A 365 0.73 -4.53 -28.30
C THR A 365 -0.07 -4.37 -27.02
N LEU A 366 0.60 -3.98 -25.95
CA LEU A 366 0.01 -3.58 -24.66
C LEU A 366 0.38 -2.14 -24.38
N VAL A 367 -0.55 -1.37 -23.84
CA VAL A 367 -0.26 -0.11 -23.16
C VAL A 367 -0.24 -0.41 -21.67
N CYS A 368 0.86 -0.10 -21.02
CA CYS A 368 1.06 -0.43 -19.59
C CYS A 368 1.66 0.76 -18.84
N LEU A 369 1.38 0.83 -17.56
CA LEU A 369 2.22 1.57 -16.63
C LEU A 369 3.40 0.69 -16.22
N ARG A 370 4.62 1.23 -16.30
CA ARG A 370 5.84 0.50 -15.97
C ARG A 370 6.68 1.25 -14.95
N GLU A 371 7.26 0.50 -14.02
CA GLU A 371 8.30 0.96 -13.11
C GLU A 371 9.52 0.05 -13.20
N GLY A 372 10.71 0.63 -13.18
CA GLY A 372 11.96 -0.09 -12.92
C GLY A 372 12.53 0.31 -11.58
N ALA A 373 13.52 -0.42 -11.04
CA ALA A 373 14.10 -0.15 -9.73
C ALA A 373 14.59 1.31 -9.55
N LEU A 374 15.11 1.90 -10.63
CA LEU A 374 15.59 3.30 -10.69
C LEU A 374 14.68 4.20 -11.52
N GLN A 375 13.53 3.71 -11.96
CA GLN A 375 12.65 4.42 -12.87
C GLN A 375 11.25 4.56 -12.26
N PRO A 376 10.80 5.77 -11.91
CA PRO A 376 9.42 6.04 -11.55
C PRO A 376 8.44 5.65 -12.66
N ARG A 377 7.17 5.54 -12.30
CA ARG A 377 6.08 5.09 -13.17
C ARG A 377 5.97 5.90 -14.45
N ARG A 378 5.89 5.19 -15.60
CA ARG A 378 5.70 5.74 -16.94
C ARG A 378 4.62 5.00 -17.68
N LEU A 379 3.94 5.68 -18.62
CA LEU A 379 3.06 5.02 -19.57
C LEU A 379 3.89 4.58 -20.79
N GLU A 380 3.91 3.28 -21.07
CA GLU A 380 4.69 2.70 -22.16
C GLU A 380 3.84 1.79 -23.02
N ARG A 381 4.21 1.66 -24.30
CA ARG A 381 3.73 0.60 -25.18
C ARG A 381 4.74 -0.52 -25.20
N LEU A 382 4.27 -1.75 -24.98
CA LEU A 382 5.06 -2.97 -25.05
C LEU A 382 4.57 -3.83 -26.22
N ASP A 383 5.47 -4.25 -27.11
CA ASP A 383 5.25 -5.37 -28.00
C ASP A 383 5.78 -6.65 -27.33
N PRO A 384 4.91 -7.55 -26.85
CA PRO A 384 5.37 -8.73 -26.14
C PRO A 384 6.15 -9.72 -27.00
N ALA A 385 5.97 -9.70 -28.31
CA ALA A 385 6.64 -10.63 -29.22
C ALA A 385 8.10 -10.25 -29.50
N SER A 386 8.40 -8.96 -29.57
CA SER A 386 9.75 -8.45 -29.80
C SER A 386 10.43 -7.93 -28.55
N GLY A 387 9.68 -7.70 -27.46
CA GLY A 387 10.16 -7.05 -26.24
C GLY A 387 10.36 -5.54 -26.41
N ARG A 388 10.03 -4.95 -27.56
CA ARG A 388 10.23 -3.53 -27.83
C ARG A 388 9.27 -2.69 -26.99
N ARG A 389 9.83 -1.68 -26.33
CA ARG A 389 9.09 -0.69 -25.53
C ARG A 389 9.19 0.67 -26.17
N THR A 390 8.12 1.43 -26.09
CA THR A 390 8.05 2.83 -26.55
C THR A 390 7.44 3.67 -25.45
N LEU A 391 8.15 4.71 -25.03
CA LEU A 391 7.64 5.69 -24.07
C LEU A 391 6.48 6.45 -24.69
N LEU A 392 5.36 6.54 -23.99
CA LEU A 392 4.17 7.29 -24.39
C LEU A 392 4.00 8.54 -23.52
N PHE A 393 4.26 8.42 -22.22
CA PHE A 393 4.21 9.56 -21.30
C PHE A 393 5.11 9.30 -20.10
N ASP A 394 5.98 10.27 -19.77
CA ASP A 394 6.77 10.31 -18.54
C ASP A 394 6.23 11.43 -17.63
N PRO A 395 5.60 11.10 -16.50
CA PRO A 395 5.13 12.13 -15.57
C PRO A 395 6.27 12.82 -14.83
N ASN A 396 7.47 12.22 -14.73
CA ASN A 396 8.58 12.70 -13.91
C ASN A 396 9.92 12.75 -14.68
N PRO A 397 10.01 13.48 -15.81
CA PRO A 397 11.23 13.50 -16.63
C PRO A 397 12.44 14.08 -15.88
N GLU A 398 12.23 14.95 -14.88
CA GLU A 398 13.26 15.53 -14.02
C GLU A 398 14.03 14.48 -13.21
N PHE A 399 13.44 13.30 -12.97
CA PHE A 399 14.10 12.20 -12.27
C PHE A 399 15.35 11.67 -12.99
N ALA A 400 15.43 11.85 -14.32
CA ALA A 400 16.63 11.52 -15.08
C ALA A 400 17.86 12.35 -14.67
N SER A 401 17.65 13.50 -14.02
CA SER A 401 18.71 14.41 -13.53
C SER A 401 19.05 14.18 -12.05
N LEU A 402 18.34 13.31 -11.35
CA LEU A 402 18.64 13.00 -9.95
C LEU A 402 19.67 11.89 -9.84
N LYS A 403 20.62 12.06 -8.91
CA LYS A 403 21.57 10.99 -8.59
C LYS A 403 20.85 9.92 -7.77
N LEU A 404 20.86 8.70 -8.26
CA LEU A 404 20.26 7.53 -7.61
C LEU A 404 21.36 6.51 -7.27
N GLY A 405 21.15 5.75 -6.19
CA GLY A 405 22.01 4.64 -5.83
C GLY A 405 21.88 3.48 -6.83
N GLN A 406 22.98 2.90 -7.27
CA GLN A 406 22.97 1.71 -8.12
C GLN A 406 22.29 0.54 -7.41
N VAL A 407 21.57 -0.29 -8.16
CA VAL A 407 20.78 -1.40 -7.62
C VAL A 407 21.31 -2.73 -8.13
N GLU A 408 21.45 -3.69 -7.22
CA GLU A 408 21.79 -5.08 -7.54
C GLU A 408 20.84 -6.01 -6.78
N ARG A 409 20.24 -6.99 -7.46
CA ARG A 409 19.35 -7.97 -6.84
C ARG A 409 20.11 -9.15 -6.24
N LEU A 410 20.05 -9.30 -4.93
CA LEU A 410 20.55 -10.45 -4.18
C LEU A 410 19.43 -11.49 -4.04
N ARG A 411 19.70 -12.72 -4.47
CA ARG A 411 18.75 -13.84 -4.34
C ARG A 411 19.24 -14.80 -3.26
N SER A 412 18.35 -15.23 -2.37
CA SER A 412 18.67 -16.13 -1.28
C SER A 412 17.57 -17.15 -1.01
N ARG A 413 17.95 -18.27 -0.45
CA ARG A 413 17.05 -19.30 0.06
C ARG A 413 17.41 -19.58 1.52
N ASN A 414 16.42 -19.52 2.40
CA ASN A 414 16.61 -19.77 3.83
C ASN A 414 16.55 -21.28 4.17
N SER A 415 16.80 -21.64 5.43
CA SER A 415 16.77 -23.04 5.91
C SER A 415 15.38 -23.67 5.80
N PHE A 416 14.32 -22.86 5.75
CA PHE A 416 12.96 -23.31 5.46
C PHE A 416 12.74 -23.67 3.98
N GLY A 417 13.76 -23.51 3.12
CA GLY A 417 13.66 -23.72 1.68
C GLY A 417 12.85 -22.65 0.95
N ALA A 418 12.56 -21.53 1.61
CA ALA A 418 11.80 -20.43 1.02
C ALA A 418 12.74 -19.47 0.27
N GLU A 419 12.35 -19.12 -0.96
CA GLU A 419 13.06 -18.15 -1.78
C GLU A 419 12.67 -16.73 -1.40
N SER A 420 13.66 -15.83 -1.40
CA SER A 420 13.50 -14.39 -1.24
C SER A 420 14.52 -13.65 -2.09
N PHE A 421 14.34 -12.36 -2.27
CA PHE A 421 15.37 -11.49 -2.82
C PHE A 421 15.41 -10.16 -2.07
N ALA A 422 16.54 -9.46 -2.22
CA ALA A 422 16.67 -8.09 -1.75
C ALA A 422 17.36 -7.28 -2.85
N ASP A 423 16.83 -6.11 -3.14
CA ASP A 423 17.48 -5.14 -4.00
C ASP A 423 18.44 -4.31 -3.13
N LEU A 424 19.75 -4.55 -3.30
CA LEU A 424 20.81 -3.81 -2.64
C LEU A 424 21.04 -2.51 -3.41
N VAL A 425 20.68 -1.40 -2.78
CA VAL A 425 20.92 -0.05 -3.29
C VAL A 425 22.23 0.46 -2.70
N LEU A 426 23.21 0.74 -3.53
CA LEU A 426 24.49 1.30 -3.11
C LEU A 426 24.35 2.79 -2.81
N PRO A 427 25.11 3.34 -1.84
CA PRO A 427 25.14 4.78 -1.61
C PRO A 427 25.53 5.56 -2.86
N VAL A 428 24.97 6.75 -3.04
CA VAL A 428 25.42 7.65 -4.10
C VAL A 428 26.88 8.01 -3.85
N GLY A 429 27.73 7.81 -4.86
CA GLY A 429 29.18 7.96 -4.70
C GLY A 429 29.85 6.80 -3.98
N TYR A 430 29.29 5.59 -4.09
CA TYR A 430 29.89 4.36 -3.55
C TYR A 430 31.34 4.18 -3.97
N VAL A 431 32.19 3.86 -3.00
CA VAL A 431 33.62 3.54 -3.22
C VAL A 431 33.87 2.09 -2.82
N PRO A 432 34.34 1.24 -3.73
CA PRO A 432 34.69 -0.15 -3.41
C PRO A 432 35.71 -0.23 -2.26
N GLY A 433 35.50 -1.19 -1.35
CA GLY A 433 36.34 -1.39 -0.18
C GLY A 433 36.00 -0.53 1.05
N ARG A 434 35.15 0.48 0.90
CA ARG A 434 34.60 1.23 2.03
C ARG A 434 33.31 0.57 2.51
N ARG A 435 33.17 0.42 3.84
CA ARG A 435 31.93 -0.06 4.47
C ARG A 435 31.01 1.10 4.83
N TYR A 436 29.70 0.89 4.64
CA TYR A 436 28.67 1.89 4.82
C TYR A 436 27.65 1.44 5.87
N PRO A 437 26.98 2.35 6.57
CA PRO A 437 25.79 2.01 7.36
C PRO A 437 24.74 1.41 6.43
N LEU A 438 23.95 0.46 6.92
CA LEU A 438 22.94 -0.24 6.15
C LEU A 438 21.57 -0.04 6.78
N VAL A 439 20.54 0.22 5.96
CA VAL A 439 19.13 0.23 6.39
C VAL A 439 18.35 -0.84 5.60
N VAL A 440 17.66 -1.72 6.30
CA VAL A 440 16.74 -2.70 5.69
C VAL A 440 15.35 -2.08 5.64
N VAL A 441 14.80 -2.00 4.42
CA VAL A 441 13.42 -1.57 4.15
C VAL A 441 12.64 -2.77 3.62
N GLN A 442 11.50 -3.08 4.20
CA GLN A 442 10.72 -4.29 3.90
C GLN A 442 9.23 -3.92 3.76
N TYR A 443 8.37 -4.79 3.26
CA TYR A 443 8.58 -6.22 2.98
C TYR A 443 8.32 -6.59 1.52
N ASN A 444 8.15 -5.59 0.65
CA ASN A 444 8.07 -5.73 -0.81
C ASN A 444 9.17 -4.92 -1.48
N SER A 445 9.81 -5.50 -2.50
CA SER A 445 10.81 -4.84 -3.32
C SER A 445 10.48 -5.03 -4.80
N ARG A 446 9.64 -4.15 -5.33
CA ARG A 446 9.18 -4.20 -6.74
C ARG A 446 9.00 -2.80 -7.28
N GLY A 447 9.18 -2.66 -8.59
CA GLY A 447 9.02 -1.38 -9.29
C GLY A 447 10.05 -0.36 -8.85
N PHE A 448 9.67 0.91 -8.80
CA PHE A 448 10.56 1.98 -8.36
C PHE A 448 10.82 1.90 -6.86
N LEU A 449 12.09 1.84 -6.50
CA LEU A 449 12.52 1.75 -5.10
C LEU A 449 12.39 3.10 -4.41
N ARG A 450 11.14 3.47 -4.11
CA ARG A 450 10.74 4.74 -3.51
C ARG A 450 10.80 4.69 -1.99
N GLY A 451 9.85 4.00 -1.37
CA GLY A 451 9.64 4.02 0.07
C GLY A 451 9.29 2.67 0.71
N GLY A 452 9.43 1.57 -0.02
CA GLY A 452 9.00 0.25 0.44
C GLY A 452 7.48 0.13 0.58
N THR A 453 7.01 -0.86 1.32
CA THR A 453 5.59 -1.06 1.60
C THR A 453 5.02 0.14 2.34
N GLY A 454 3.87 0.63 1.87
CA GLY A 454 3.21 1.83 2.40
C GLY A 454 3.90 3.15 2.09
N ASP A 455 5.06 3.10 1.41
CA ASP A 455 5.85 4.29 1.03
C ASP A 455 6.27 5.14 2.26
N ASP A 456 6.74 4.46 3.30
CA ASP A 456 7.08 5.08 4.58
C ASP A 456 8.60 5.29 4.81
N TYR A 457 9.48 4.65 4.02
CA TYR A 457 10.94 4.71 4.23
C TYR A 457 11.68 5.05 2.94
N PRO A 458 12.28 6.24 2.82
CA PRO A 458 12.73 6.81 1.55
C PRO A 458 14.03 6.19 1.05
N ILE A 459 13.95 5.08 0.29
CA ILE A 459 15.07 4.24 -0.13
C ILE A 459 16.16 5.05 -0.83
N GLN A 460 15.81 5.81 -1.87
CA GLN A 460 16.79 6.58 -2.64
C GLN A 460 17.34 7.80 -1.87
N ALA A 461 16.56 8.35 -0.94
CA ALA A 461 17.06 9.43 -0.08
C ALA A 461 18.04 8.90 0.99
N PHE A 462 17.84 7.71 1.53
CA PHE A 462 18.85 7.02 2.35
C PHE A 462 20.16 6.82 1.57
N ALA A 463 20.07 6.35 0.30
CA ALA A 463 21.25 6.18 -0.55
C ALA A 463 21.99 7.51 -0.82
N ASN A 464 21.26 8.60 -1.00
CA ASN A 464 21.83 9.94 -1.14
C ASN A 464 22.45 10.48 0.15
N ARG A 465 22.00 9.97 1.31
CA ARG A 465 22.57 10.31 2.62
C ARG A 465 23.80 9.45 2.98
N GLY A 466 24.18 8.52 2.10
CA GLY A 466 25.36 7.68 2.28
C GLY A 466 25.10 6.32 2.96
N PHE A 467 23.85 5.89 3.04
CA PHE A 467 23.49 4.55 3.48
C PHE A 467 23.51 3.58 2.29
N ALA A 468 23.95 2.36 2.50
CA ALA A 468 23.48 1.23 1.72
C ALA A 468 22.07 0.87 2.16
N VAL A 469 21.19 0.46 1.21
CA VAL A 469 19.82 0.07 1.54
C VAL A 469 19.56 -1.33 1.01
N LEU A 470 18.98 -2.21 1.83
CA LEU A 470 18.40 -3.48 1.39
C LEU A 470 16.89 -3.32 1.32
N SER A 471 16.36 -3.13 0.11
CA SER A 471 14.93 -3.25 -0.15
C SER A 471 14.58 -4.73 -0.25
N PHE A 472 13.90 -5.25 0.76
CA PHE A 472 13.70 -6.68 0.95
C PHE A 472 12.30 -7.12 0.53
N ASP A 473 12.24 -8.14 -0.35
CA ASP A 473 11.00 -8.85 -0.72
C ASP A 473 10.92 -10.15 0.10
N ARG A 474 9.89 -10.23 0.94
CA ARG A 474 9.74 -11.35 1.89
C ARG A 474 9.47 -12.67 1.16
N PRO A 475 9.94 -13.79 1.72
CA PRO A 475 9.56 -15.11 1.21
C PRO A 475 8.06 -15.35 1.37
N ARG A 476 7.52 -16.23 0.55
CA ARG A 476 6.14 -16.68 0.69
C ARG A 476 5.91 -17.29 2.07
N ALA A 477 4.78 -16.96 2.69
CA ALA A 477 4.44 -17.45 4.02
C ALA A 477 4.45 -19.00 4.08
N ILE A 478 4.98 -19.54 5.17
CA ILE A 478 5.24 -20.98 5.35
C ILE A 478 3.97 -21.80 5.22
N GLY A 479 2.85 -21.32 5.77
CA GLY A 479 1.58 -22.03 5.75
C GLY A 479 1.06 -22.37 4.35
N PHE A 480 1.41 -21.56 3.33
CA PHE A 480 1.03 -21.85 1.94
C PHE A 480 1.70 -23.09 1.34
N LYS A 481 2.64 -23.74 2.04
CA LYS A 481 3.20 -25.02 1.62
C LYS A 481 2.24 -26.17 1.83
N SER A 482 1.33 -26.05 2.80
CA SER A 482 0.44 -27.14 3.23
C SER A 482 -1.02 -26.91 2.91
N THR A 483 -1.47 -25.65 2.83
CA THR A 483 -2.88 -25.32 2.65
C THR A 483 -3.05 -23.99 1.92
N THR A 484 -4.25 -23.75 1.38
CA THR A 484 -4.67 -22.45 0.80
C THR A 484 -5.79 -21.79 1.62
N ASP A 485 -6.30 -22.47 2.64
CA ASP A 485 -7.23 -21.87 3.60
C ASP A 485 -6.46 -20.89 4.48
N ILE A 486 -6.87 -19.62 4.50
CA ILE A 486 -6.11 -18.55 5.16
C ILE A 486 -6.00 -18.73 6.67
N LEU A 487 -7.03 -19.26 7.32
CA LEU A 487 -6.99 -19.50 8.77
C LEU A 487 -6.04 -20.63 9.13
N GLU A 488 -6.00 -21.67 8.31
CA GLU A 488 -5.05 -22.76 8.48
C GLU A 488 -3.63 -22.31 8.11
N VAL A 489 -3.46 -21.45 7.08
CA VAL A 489 -2.18 -20.80 6.79
C VAL A 489 -1.69 -20.03 8.01
N ASP A 490 -2.55 -19.23 8.64
CA ASP A 490 -2.20 -18.43 9.81
C ASP A 490 -1.85 -19.29 11.03
N LYS A 491 -2.53 -20.41 11.26
CA LYS A 491 -2.14 -21.37 12.31
C LYS A 491 -0.75 -21.96 12.07
N VAL A 492 -0.46 -22.37 10.84
CA VAL A 492 0.87 -22.92 10.49
C VAL A 492 1.95 -21.84 10.62
N ASN A 493 1.66 -20.62 10.20
CA ASN A 493 2.56 -19.48 10.32
C ASN A 493 2.89 -19.16 11.79
N LEU A 494 1.88 -19.22 12.66
CA LEU A 494 2.01 -18.90 14.08
C LEU A 494 2.70 -19.99 14.88
N LYS A 495 2.53 -21.27 14.48
CA LYS A 495 3.15 -22.41 15.18
C LYS A 495 4.65 -22.22 15.27
N ASP A 496 5.19 -22.17 16.49
CA ASP A 496 6.60 -21.90 16.79
C ASP A 496 7.15 -20.64 16.10
N PHE A 497 6.27 -19.70 15.78
CA PHE A 497 6.59 -18.49 15.00
C PHE A 497 7.30 -18.80 13.68
N ALA A 498 6.95 -19.91 13.03
CA ALA A 498 7.66 -20.45 11.87
C ALA A 498 7.80 -19.43 10.72
N ASP A 499 6.75 -18.65 10.44
CA ASP A 499 6.81 -17.63 9.41
C ASP A 499 7.73 -16.47 9.81
N ARG A 500 7.66 -15.98 11.06
CA ARG A 500 8.54 -14.92 11.55
C ARG A 500 10.01 -15.34 11.54
N ARG A 501 10.30 -16.58 11.91
CA ARG A 501 11.65 -17.17 11.84
C ARG A 501 12.14 -17.23 10.40
N SER A 502 11.31 -17.69 9.49
CA SER A 502 11.63 -17.77 8.06
C SER A 502 11.94 -16.40 7.46
N VAL A 503 11.12 -15.39 7.76
CA VAL A 503 11.34 -14.02 7.26
C VAL A 503 12.60 -13.40 7.86
N LEU A 504 12.80 -13.52 9.16
CA LEU A 504 13.99 -12.97 9.83
C LEU A 504 15.28 -13.60 9.30
N GLU A 505 15.32 -14.93 9.15
CA GLU A 505 16.49 -15.62 8.59
C GLU A 505 16.80 -15.17 7.16
N ALA A 506 15.78 -14.96 6.33
CA ALA A 506 15.97 -14.47 4.97
C ALA A 506 16.54 -13.04 4.95
N ILE A 507 16.07 -12.16 5.84
CA ILE A 507 16.64 -10.80 6.01
C ILE A 507 18.08 -10.87 6.50
N GLU A 508 18.36 -11.67 7.54
CA GLU A 508 19.71 -11.83 8.07
C GLU A 508 20.69 -12.38 7.00
N THR A 509 20.23 -13.31 6.17
CA THR A 509 21.01 -13.84 5.06
C THR A 509 21.41 -12.75 4.06
N ALA A 510 20.45 -11.87 3.69
CA ALA A 510 20.74 -10.75 2.81
C ALA A 510 21.70 -9.74 3.46
N VAL A 511 21.51 -9.42 4.74
CA VAL A 511 22.40 -8.54 5.51
C VAL A 511 23.82 -9.12 5.60
N ARG A 512 23.95 -10.40 5.96
CA ARG A 512 25.27 -11.09 6.03
C ARG A 512 25.97 -11.13 4.67
N THR A 513 25.21 -11.25 3.58
CA THR A 513 25.74 -11.16 2.22
C THR A 513 26.33 -9.77 1.95
N ALA A 514 25.63 -8.69 2.33
CA ALA A 514 26.15 -7.33 2.18
C ALA A 514 27.40 -7.08 3.05
N ILE A 515 27.46 -7.65 4.26
CA ILE A 515 28.64 -7.58 5.15
C ILE A 515 29.82 -8.34 4.53
N ALA A 516 29.61 -9.58 4.09
CA ALA A 516 30.66 -10.43 3.50
C ALA A 516 31.25 -9.83 2.22
N ARG A 517 30.45 -9.10 1.45
CA ARG A 517 30.89 -8.33 0.28
C ARG A 517 31.64 -7.03 0.62
N GLY A 518 31.81 -6.71 1.90
CA GLY A 518 32.49 -5.50 2.34
C GLY A 518 31.70 -4.21 2.11
N ILE A 519 30.40 -4.28 1.85
CA ILE A 519 29.53 -3.12 1.60
C ILE A 519 28.94 -2.59 2.92
N ALA A 520 28.38 -3.47 3.75
CA ALA A 520 27.78 -3.08 5.02
C ALA A 520 28.77 -3.12 6.18
N ASP A 521 28.68 -2.15 7.06
CA ASP A 521 29.38 -2.13 8.35
C ASP A 521 28.54 -2.93 9.37
N PRO A 522 29.06 -4.03 9.93
CA PRO A 522 28.31 -4.90 10.83
C PRO A 522 27.86 -4.22 12.13
N GLY A 523 28.51 -3.11 12.54
CA GLY A 523 28.13 -2.33 13.72
C GLY A 523 27.09 -1.25 13.46
N ARG A 524 26.70 -1.00 12.20
CA ARG A 524 25.85 0.12 11.82
C ARG A 524 24.72 -0.32 10.90
N ILE A 525 23.82 -1.17 11.41
CA ILE A 525 22.71 -1.74 10.65
C ILE A 525 21.39 -1.37 11.31
N GLY A 526 20.49 -0.77 10.53
CA GLY A 526 19.12 -0.46 10.91
C GLY A 526 18.10 -1.33 10.18
N ILE A 527 16.91 -1.45 10.77
CA ILE A 527 15.78 -2.16 10.17
C ILE A 527 14.50 -1.36 10.32
N THR A 528 13.66 -1.35 9.27
CA THR A 528 12.40 -0.62 9.22
C THR A 528 11.26 -1.54 8.83
N GLY A 529 10.01 -1.11 9.08
CA GLY A 529 8.84 -1.82 8.59
C GLY A 529 7.51 -1.13 8.86
N LEU A 530 6.54 -1.43 7.99
CA LEU A 530 5.12 -1.13 8.16
C LEU A 530 4.35 -2.45 8.21
N SER A 531 3.23 -2.51 8.93
CA SER A 531 2.29 -3.64 8.93
C SER A 531 2.97 -4.98 9.30
N ASP A 532 2.98 -5.95 8.41
CA ASP A 532 3.71 -7.21 8.59
C ASP A 532 5.23 -6.99 8.77
N GLY A 533 5.76 -5.96 8.11
CA GLY A 533 7.15 -5.51 8.31
C GLY A 533 7.40 -5.01 9.74
N SER A 534 6.46 -4.30 10.36
CA SER A 534 6.57 -3.90 11.77
C SER A 534 6.60 -5.10 12.71
N SER A 535 5.78 -6.13 12.44
CA SER A 535 5.82 -7.39 13.18
C SER A 535 7.18 -8.09 13.04
N THR A 536 7.80 -8.01 11.87
CA THR A 536 9.15 -8.54 11.63
C THR A 536 10.21 -7.70 12.33
N VAL A 537 10.09 -6.35 12.34
CA VAL A 537 10.98 -5.45 13.12
C VAL A 537 10.92 -5.80 14.61
N GLN A 538 9.72 -5.99 15.13
CA GLN A 538 9.51 -6.40 16.53
C GLN A 538 10.14 -7.76 16.83
N TYR A 539 9.96 -8.74 15.94
CA TYR A 539 10.57 -10.05 16.09
C TYR A 539 12.11 -9.98 16.03
N ALA A 540 12.66 -9.17 15.09
CA ALA A 540 14.09 -8.93 14.98
C ALA A 540 14.68 -8.23 16.23
N LEU A 541 13.93 -7.30 16.85
CA LEU A 541 14.32 -6.62 18.08
C LEU A 541 14.57 -7.60 19.24
N LEU A 542 13.81 -8.71 19.27
CA LEU A 542 13.89 -9.72 20.32
C LEU A 542 14.89 -10.86 20.00
N HIS A 543 15.06 -11.20 18.71
CA HIS A 543 15.75 -12.43 18.31
C HIS A 543 17.01 -12.22 17.47
N SER A 544 17.33 -10.99 17.06
CA SER A 544 18.51 -10.69 16.25
C SER A 544 19.47 -9.75 16.96
N ARG A 545 20.77 -9.96 16.78
CA ARG A 545 21.83 -9.07 17.25
C ARG A 545 22.51 -8.30 16.12
N LEU A 546 21.98 -8.42 14.90
CA LEU A 546 22.57 -7.73 13.75
C LEU A 546 22.17 -6.25 13.68
N PHE A 547 21.06 -5.86 14.31
CA PHE A 547 20.50 -4.52 14.16
C PHE A 547 20.81 -3.64 15.35
N SER A 548 21.31 -2.43 15.07
CA SER A 548 21.72 -1.43 16.06
C SER A 548 20.66 -0.33 16.26
N ALA A 549 19.72 -0.16 15.31
CA ALA A 549 18.61 0.81 15.41
C ALA A 549 17.39 0.30 14.67
N PHE A 550 16.20 0.65 15.16
CA PHE A 550 14.91 0.14 14.68
C PHE A 550 13.97 1.30 14.40
N ALA A 551 13.13 1.18 13.34
CA ALA A 551 12.04 2.11 13.09
C ALA A 551 10.80 1.34 12.60
N THR A 552 9.62 1.77 13.05
CA THR A 552 8.35 1.14 12.71
C THR A 552 7.27 2.18 12.43
N SER A 553 6.43 1.91 11.44
CA SER A 553 5.28 2.75 11.07
C SER A 553 3.95 2.20 11.54
N SER A 554 3.93 1.00 12.09
CA SER A 554 2.80 0.38 12.78
C SER A 554 3.41 -0.46 13.88
N CYS A 555 2.80 -0.56 15.03
CA CYS A 555 3.35 -1.27 16.19
C CYS A 555 2.23 -1.55 17.18
N CYS A 556 2.40 -2.35 18.14
CA CYS A 556 3.25 -3.49 18.37
C CYS A 556 2.33 -4.64 18.77
N TRP A 557 2.66 -5.87 18.44
CA TRP A 557 1.92 -7.02 18.93
C TRP A 557 2.35 -7.26 20.37
N ASP A 558 1.40 -7.19 21.31
CA ASP A 558 1.65 -7.37 22.74
C ASP A 558 0.49 -8.12 23.39
N THR A 559 0.53 -8.37 24.68
CA THR A 559 -0.47 -9.15 25.42
C THR A 559 -1.88 -8.54 25.33
N ASN A 560 -2.01 -7.27 24.94
CA ASN A 560 -3.27 -6.55 24.72
C ASN A 560 -3.86 -6.72 23.31
N LEU A 561 -3.37 -7.67 22.51
CA LEU A 561 -3.78 -7.85 21.11
C LEU A 561 -5.30 -7.90 20.94
N ALA A 562 -6.02 -8.64 21.78
CA ALA A 562 -7.47 -8.76 21.70
C ALA A 562 -8.20 -7.42 21.87
N LEU A 563 -7.66 -6.49 22.64
CA LEU A 563 -8.24 -5.15 22.81
C LEU A 563 -8.15 -4.31 21.54
N ARG A 564 -7.13 -4.55 20.72
CA ARG A 564 -6.84 -3.77 19.51
C ARG A 564 -7.76 -4.11 18.34
N VAL A 565 -8.05 -5.38 18.19
CA VAL A 565 -8.70 -5.91 16.99
C VAL A 565 -10.22 -6.01 17.12
N GLY A 566 -10.74 -5.79 18.32
CA GLY A 566 -12.17 -5.87 18.62
C GLY A 566 -12.67 -7.32 18.82
N PRO A 567 -13.91 -7.50 19.29
CA PRO A 567 -14.44 -8.79 19.71
C PRO A 567 -14.44 -9.86 18.60
N ARG A 568 -14.84 -9.48 17.39
CA ARG A 568 -14.91 -10.40 16.25
C ARG A 568 -13.52 -10.95 15.89
N ALA A 569 -12.55 -10.07 15.69
CA ALA A 569 -11.20 -10.49 15.32
C ALA A 569 -10.46 -11.14 16.48
N ALA A 570 -10.73 -10.78 17.73
CA ALA A 570 -10.17 -11.44 18.91
C ALA A 570 -10.53 -12.95 18.96
N ARG A 571 -11.76 -13.32 18.59
CA ARG A 571 -12.15 -14.74 18.46
C ARG A 571 -11.37 -15.45 17.36
N GLN A 572 -11.12 -14.78 16.23
CA GLN A 572 -10.30 -15.32 15.15
C GLN A 572 -8.86 -15.52 15.59
N PHE A 573 -8.25 -14.56 16.29
CA PHE A 573 -6.90 -14.70 16.83
C PHE A 573 -6.78 -15.84 17.82
N ALA A 574 -7.77 -16.01 18.72
CA ALA A 574 -7.79 -17.16 19.64
C ALA A 574 -7.90 -18.49 18.86
N PHE A 575 -8.69 -18.53 17.77
CA PHE A 575 -8.83 -19.72 16.92
C PHE A 575 -7.52 -20.11 16.23
N ILE A 576 -6.70 -19.14 15.79
CA ILE A 576 -5.40 -19.42 15.15
C ILE A 576 -4.28 -19.70 16.15
N GLY A 577 -4.52 -19.54 17.47
CA GLY A 577 -3.59 -19.98 18.51
C GLY A 577 -2.97 -18.87 19.38
N TYR A 578 -3.43 -17.62 19.26
CA TYR A 578 -3.01 -16.58 20.22
C TYR A 578 -3.64 -16.83 21.60
N PRO A 579 -2.87 -16.68 22.70
CA PRO A 579 -3.42 -16.79 24.05
C PRO A 579 -4.54 -15.76 24.28
N LYS A 580 -5.58 -16.16 25.02
CA LYS A 580 -6.63 -15.24 25.45
C LYS A 580 -6.06 -14.23 26.43
N THR A 581 -6.65 -13.04 26.50
CA THR A 581 -6.19 -11.95 27.39
C THR A 581 -6.12 -12.35 28.85
N VAL A 582 -7.00 -13.24 29.30
CA VAL A 582 -7.06 -13.73 30.69
C VAL A 582 -6.18 -14.97 30.93
N ASP A 583 -5.53 -15.50 29.88
CA ASP A 583 -4.70 -16.69 30.01
C ASP A 583 -3.33 -16.34 30.59
N ASP A 584 -3.11 -16.76 31.81
CA ASP A 584 -1.85 -16.57 32.57
C ASP A 584 -1.13 -17.91 32.79
N SER A 585 -1.39 -18.91 31.97
CA SER A 585 -0.69 -20.19 31.97
C SER A 585 0.81 -20.01 31.67
N ALA A 586 1.60 -21.01 32.01
CA ALA A 586 3.04 -21.02 31.68
C ALA A 586 3.24 -20.98 30.15
N GLU A 587 2.36 -21.64 29.40
CA GLU A 587 2.35 -21.68 27.94
C GLU A 587 2.06 -20.30 27.35
N ALA A 588 1.04 -19.58 27.86
CA ALA A 588 0.73 -18.21 27.42
C ALA A 588 1.87 -17.25 27.71
N ARG A 589 2.48 -17.33 28.89
CA ARG A 589 3.67 -16.52 29.24
C ARG A 589 4.86 -16.86 28.33
N ALA A 590 5.11 -18.11 28.01
CA ALA A 590 6.16 -18.55 27.10
C ALA A 590 5.92 -18.05 25.67
N PHE A 591 4.66 -18.13 25.20
CA PHE A 591 4.27 -17.56 23.91
C PHE A 591 4.58 -16.06 23.81
N TRP A 592 4.11 -15.28 24.76
CA TRP A 592 4.31 -13.82 24.73
C TRP A 592 5.77 -13.41 24.93
N ARG A 593 6.62 -14.20 25.60
CA ARG A 593 8.07 -13.96 25.65
C ARG A 593 8.72 -14.04 24.28
N GLN A 594 8.17 -14.83 23.36
CA GLN A 594 8.70 -14.89 22.00
C GLN A 594 8.39 -13.63 21.16
N PHE A 595 7.38 -12.83 21.55
CA PHE A 595 6.90 -11.80 20.66
C PHE A 595 6.57 -10.45 21.33
N ALA A 596 6.11 -10.41 22.57
CA ALA A 596 5.66 -9.17 23.21
C ALA A 596 6.85 -8.31 23.68
N VAL A 597 6.89 -7.05 23.23
CA VAL A 597 7.91 -6.08 23.63
C VAL A 597 7.85 -5.81 25.13
N SER A 598 6.64 -5.63 25.69
CA SER A 598 6.48 -5.34 27.13
C SER A 598 7.05 -6.44 28.03
N ARG A 599 6.97 -7.71 27.61
CA ARG A 599 7.49 -8.85 28.36
C ARG A 599 9.01 -8.98 28.29
N ASN A 600 9.66 -8.28 27.35
CA ASN A 600 11.09 -8.34 27.08
C ASN A 600 11.76 -6.95 27.25
N ALA A 601 11.06 -5.97 27.78
CA ALA A 601 11.55 -4.59 27.86
C ALA A 601 12.87 -4.44 28.66
N ARG A 602 13.12 -5.34 29.61
CA ARG A 602 14.38 -5.36 30.42
C ARG A 602 15.60 -5.69 29.55
N GLU A 603 15.45 -6.55 28.56
CA GLU A 603 16.52 -7.01 27.67
C GLU A 603 16.76 -6.06 26.48
N ILE A 604 15.76 -5.27 26.10
CA ILE A 604 15.84 -4.36 24.97
C ILE A 604 16.72 -3.16 25.30
N ARG A 605 17.79 -2.95 24.51
CA ARG A 605 18.73 -1.83 24.65
C ARG A 605 18.82 -1.00 23.36
N ALA A 606 18.38 -1.54 22.26
CA ALA A 606 18.46 -0.87 20.97
C ALA A 606 17.41 0.25 20.86
N PRO A 607 17.71 1.37 20.20
CA PRO A 607 16.77 2.48 19.99
C PRO A 607 15.66 2.09 19.02
N VAL A 608 14.43 2.47 19.38
CA VAL A 608 13.22 2.20 18.60
C VAL A 608 12.48 3.49 18.32
N LEU A 609 12.28 3.82 17.03
CA LEU A 609 11.42 4.90 16.57
C LEU A 609 10.07 4.33 16.14
N ALA A 610 8.97 4.85 16.65
CA ALA A 610 7.62 4.54 16.20
C ALA A 610 6.98 5.81 15.61
N GLN A 611 6.45 5.72 14.37
CA GLN A 611 5.79 6.80 13.66
C GLN A 611 4.39 6.33 13.25
N LEU A 612 3.39 6.60 14.08
CA LEU A 612 2.09 5.95 14.03
C LEU A 612 0.97 6.92 13.64
N ALA A 613 -0.07 6.38 13.00
CA ALA A 613 -1.33 7.08 12.80
C ALA A 613 -2.05 7.29 14.15
N ASP A 614 -2.87 8.32 14.25
CA ASP A 614 -3.61 8.62 15.47
C ASP A 614 -4.74 7.62 15.78
N ASP A 615 -5.19 6.86 14.80
CA ASP A 615 -6.12 5.75 15.02
C ASP A 615 -5.41 4.46 15.51
N GLU A 616 -4.10 4.32 15.30
CA GLU A 616 -3.32 3.12 15.67
C GLU A 616 -2.38 3.31 16.89
N PHE A 617 -1.98 4.54 17.25
CA PHE A 617 -0.88 4.74 18.20
C PHE A 617 -1.12 4.12 19.58
N TRP A 618 -2.36 4.12 20.07
CA TRP A 618 -2.71 3.60 21.39
C TRP A 618 -2.39 2.10 21.53
N VAL A 619 -2.32 1.37 20.43
CA VAL A 619 -1.98 -0.05 20.43
C VAL A 619 -0.50 -0.29 20.78
N ALA A 620 0.35 0.70 20.56
CA ALA A 620 1.77 0.66 20.90
C ALA A 620 2.04 1.05 22.36
N LEU A 621 1.07 1.67 23.05
CA LEU A 621 1.31 2.29 24.36
C LEU A 621 1.80 1.30 25.42
N GLN A 622 1.32 0.05 25.43
CA GLN A 622 1.81 -0.95 26.37
C GLN A 622 3.32 -1.21 26.18
N SER A 623 3.74 -1.39 24.93
CA SER A 623 5.16 -1.61 24.59
C SER A 623 6.02 -0.38 24.86
N VAL A 624 5.55 0.80 24.42
CA VAL A 624 6.28 2.07 24.60
C VAL A 624 6.39 2.44 26.07
N THR A 625 5.32 2.28 26.86
CA THR A 625 5.33 2.55 28.31
C THR A 625 6.30 1.63 29.02
N ALA A 626 6.25 0.32 28.76
CA ALA A 626 7.19 -0.63 29.37
C ALA A 626 8.66 -0.32 29.07
N LEU A 627 8.96 0.18 27.86
CA LEU A 627 10.29 0.63 27.49
C LEU A 627 10.68 1.91 28.24
N ARG A 628 9.77 2.90 28.32
CA ARG A 628 10.02 4.19 29.00
C ARG A 628 10.21 4.04 30.51
N GLU A 629 9.42 3.18 31.15
CA GLU A 629 9.56 2.89 32.62
C GLU A 629 10.93 2.29 32.97
N LEU A 630 11.63 1.75 31.98
CA LEU A 630 12.96 1.16 32.13
C LEU A 630 14.06 2.00 31.47
N ASP A 631 13.79 3.27 31.17
CA ASP A 631 14.72 4.19 30.49
C ASP A 631 15.33 3.62 29.22
N ARG A 632 14.54 2.81 28.45
CA ARG A 632 14.95 2.27 27.17
C ARG A 632 14.76 3.32 26.08
N PRO A 633 15.67 3.41 25.09
CA PRO A 633 15.61 4.44 24.06
C PRO A 633 14.46 4.17 23.08
N VAL A 634 13.28 4.69 23.38
CA VAL A 634 12.09 4.63 22.54
C VAL A 634 11.55 6.02 22.29
N ASP A 635 11.21 6.32 21.04
CA ASP A 635 10.54 7.56 20.64
C ASP A 635 9.28 7.26 19.84
N LEU A 636 8.22 8.03 20.08
CA LEU A 636 6.90 7.82 19.46
C LEU A 636 6.35 9.14 18.96
N TYR A 637 6.04 9.19 17.67
CA TYR A 637 5.34 10.28 16.99
C TYR A 637 3.98 9.81 16.50
N VAL A 638 2.96 10.65 16.72
CA VAL A 638 1.56 10.38 16.36
C VAL A 638 1.15 11.39 15.29
N PHE A 639 0.64 10.89 14.16
CA PHE A 639 0.23 11.69 13.01
C PHE A 639 -1.29 11.83 12.94
N PRO A 640 -1.84 13.04 13.13
CA PRO A 640 -3.28 13.26 13.20
C PRO A 640 -3.95 13.10 11.83
N GLY A 641 -5.14 12.47 11.83
CA GLY A 641 -5.94 12.25 10.62
C GLY A 641 -5.32 11.29 9.62
N GLU A 642 -4.37 10.47 10.08
CA GLU A 642 -3.77 9.41 9.29
C GLU A 642 -4.45 8.06 9.56
N HIS A 643 -4.14 7.10 8.69
CA HIS A 643 -4.52 5.71 8.82
C HIS A 643 -3.29 4.82 8.72
N HIS A 644 -3.51 3.52 8.71
CA HIS A 644 -2.44 2.52 8.61
C HIS A 644 -1.35 2.90 7.61
N VAL A 645 -1.72 3.42 6.44
CA VAL A 645 -0.80 4.06 5.48
C VAL A 645 -1.00 5.57 5.55
N LYS A 646 0.08 6.32 5.77
CA LYS A 646 0.02 7.77 5.82
C LYS A 646 -0.19 8.33 4.42
N TRP A 647 -1.20 9.14 4.28
CA TRP A 647 -1.61 9.67 2.97
C TRP A 647 -1.28 11.16 2.79
N GLN A 648 -1.21 11.92 3.87
CA GLN A 648 -0.99 13.36 3.82
C GLN A 648 0.45 13.70 3.42
N PRO A 649 0.69 14.55 2.40
CA PRO A 649 2.03 14.82 1.89
C PRO A 649 3.00 15.40 2.92
N ALA A 650 2.53 16.29 3.82
CA ALA A 650 3.36 16.85 4.89
C ALA A 650 3.80 15.77 5.88
N HIS A 651 2.91 14.86 6.25
CA HIS A 651 3.21 13.77 7.16
C HIS A 651 4.18 12.77 6.53
N ARG A 652 4.01 12.44 5.25
CA ARG A 652 4.97 11.59 4.54
C ARG A 652 6.36 12.19 4.49
N LEU A 653 6.47 13.51 4.24
CA LEU A 653 7.75 14.20 4.28
C LEU A 653 8.36 14.17 5.69
N ALA A 654 7.55 14.36 6.74
CA ALA A 654 8.00 14.30 8.12
C ALA A 654 8.48 12.89 8.51
N VAL A 655 7.74 11.83 8.10
CA VAL A 655 8.13 10.43 8.32
C VAL A 655 9.46 10.12 7.63
N TYR A 656 9.63 10.52 6.39
CA TYR A 656 10.85 10.32 5.61
C TYR A 656 12.06 11.01 6.24
N THR A 657 11.93 12.30 6.53
CA THR A 657 13.06 13.07 7.06
C THR A 657 13.44 12.61 8.47
N ARG A 658 12.47 12.31 9.34
CA ARG A 658 12.74 11.80 10.69
C ARG A 658 13.37 10.42 10.67
N ALA A 659 12.94 9.52 9.77
CA ALA A 659 13.56 8.21 9.62
C ALA A 659 15.03 8.33 9.22
N ILE A 660 15.37 9.23 8.28
CA ILE A 660 16.77 9.49 7.89
C ILE A 660 17.57 10.03 9.07
N ASP A 661 17.06 11.07 9.74
CA ASP A 661 17.75 11.72 10.87
C ASP A 661 17.93 10.76 12.06
N TRP A 662 16.95 9.86 12.29
CA TRP A 662 17.04 8.80 13.31
C TRP A 662 18.21 7.84 13.05
N PHE A 663 18.29 7.30 11.85
CA PHE A 663 19.37 6.37 11.51
C PHE A 663 20.72 7.09 11.41
N ASP A 664 20.79 8.32 10.92
CA ASP A 664 22.01 9.13 10.96
C ASP A 664 22.49 9.35 12.39
N PHE A 665 21.57 9.70 13.31
CA PHE A 665 21.91 9.92 14.71
C PHE A 665 22.44 8.63 15.38
N TRP A 666 21.73 7.52 15.24
CA TRP A 666 22.05 6.30 15.97
C TRP A 666 23.16 5.46 15.33
N LEU A 667 23.29 5.45 14.00
CA LEU A 667 24.28 4.66 13.28
C LEU A 667 25.54 5.44 12.91
N ASN A 668 25.42 6.74 12.63
CA ASN A 668 26.52 7.58 12.17
C ASN A 668 26.96 8.63 13.19
N GLY A 669 26.21 8.86 14.27
CA GLY A 669 26.47 9.93 15.24
C GLY A 669 26.21 11.36 14.70
N VAL A 670 25.54 11.47 13.54
CA VAL A 670 25.24 12.75 12.90
C VAL A 670 24.03 13.40 13.58
N LYS A 671 24.12 14.71 13.83
CA LYS A 671 23.04 15.52 14.41
C LYS A 671 22.42 16.39 13.33
N ALA A 672 21.13 16.21 13.04
CA ALA A 672 20.40 16.98 12.05
C ALA A 672 20.22 18.44 12.52
N PRO A 673 20.75 19.46 11.82
CA PRO A 673 20.72 20.85 12.29
C PRO A 673 19.30 21.44 12.32
N GLY A 674 18.39 20.93 11.51
CA GLY A 674 17.02 21.43 11.41
C GLY A 674 16.06 20.94 12.52
N ARG A 675 16.53 20.09 13.46
CA ARG A 675 15.68 19.47 14.50
C ARG A 675 16.32 19.48 15.89
N PRO A 676 16.67 20.65 16.43
CA PRO A 676 17.44 20.72 17.68
C PRO A 676 16.73 20.09 18.87
N GLN A 677 15.40 20.20 18.97
CA GLN A 677 14.63 19.63 20.08
C GLN A 677 14.59 18.10 20.00
N GLU A 678 14.35 17.52 18.81
CA GLU A 678 14.38 16.07 18.62
C GLU A 678 15.78 15.52 18.90
N ILE A 679 16.84 16.18 18.43
CA ILE A 679 18.22 15.78 18.70
C ILE A 679 18.55 15.83 20.19
N ALA A 680 18.16 16.89 20.90
CA ALA A 680 18.37 16.98 22.35
C ALA A 680 17.66 15.86 23.11
N HIS A 681 16.45 15.50 22.69
CA HIS A 681 15.71 14.36 23.22
C HIS A 681 16.46 13.04 22.95
N TRP A 682 16.89 12.78 21.73
CA TRP A 682 17.64 11.56 21.39
C TRP A 682 19.00 11.48 22.08
N GLU A 683 19.65 12.60 22.36
CA GLU A 683 20.85 12.65 23.21
C GLU A 683 20.55 12.23 24.65
N ALA A 684 19.40 12.65 25.20
CA ALA A 684 18.97 12.20 26.51
C ALA A 684 18.73 10.69 26.53
N LEU A 685 18.03 10.15 25.53
CA LEU A 685 17.83 8.70 25.37
C LEU A 685 19.16 7.93 25.26
N ARG A 686 20.14 8.50 24.51
CA ARG A 686 21.48 7.89 24.39
C ARG A 686 22.24 7.86 25.70
N ARG A 687 22.15 8.92 26.52
CA ARG A 687 22.76 8.97 27.87
C ARG A 687 22.12 7.96 28.81
N ALA A 688 20.79 7.86 28.83
CA ALA A 688 20.06 6.89 29.64
C ALA A 688 20.46 5.45 29.31
N ARG A 689 20.62 5.14 28.00
CA ARG A 689 21.10 3.82 27.53
C ARG A 689 22.48 3.44 28.10
N SER A 690 23.36 4.41 28.32
CA SER A 690 24.75 4.21 28.75
C SER A 690 24.92 4.19 30.29
N GLY A 691 23.84 4.42 31.04
CA GLY A 691 23.85 4.41 32.52
C GLY A 691 24.08 3.02 33.09
N PRO A 692 24.50 2.94 34.38
CA PRO A 692 24.71 1.66 35.05
C PRO A 692 23.42 0.84 35.07
N VAL A 693 23.56 -0.47 34.86
CA VAL A 693 22.46 -1.43 35.01
C VAL A 693 22.13 -1.51 36.50
N GLU A 694 20.95 -1.06 36.91
CA GLU A 694 20.45 -1.41 38.27
C GLU A 694 20.44 -2.93 38.39
N ALA A 695 21.13 -3.43 39.42
CA ALA A 695 21.08 -4.83 39.77
C ALA A 695 19.62 -5.25 40.04
N PRO A 696 19.18 -6.46 39.69
CA PRO A 696 17.83 -6.90 39.97
C PRO A 696 17.59 -6.81 41.49
N ASP A 697 16.57 -6.03 41.87
CA ASP A 697 16.06 -6.02 43.24
C ASP A 697 15.72 -7.45 43.66
N GLY A 698 16.41 -7.98 44.66
CA GLY A 698 16.03 -9.21 45.30
C GLY A 698 17.07 -10.36 45.36
N ALA A 699 18.36 -10.08 45.46
CA ALA A 699 19.27 -11.07 46.01
C ALA A 699 19.49 -10.71 47.52
N ALA A 700 18.72 -11.33 48.40
CA ALA A 700 19.06 -11.33 49.81
C ALA A 700 20.47 -11.92 49.97
N PRO A 701 21.35 -11.35 50.85
CA PRO A 701 22.66 -11.93 51.10
C PRO A 701 22.49 -13.34 51.68
N PRO A 702 23.34 -14.30 51.31
CA PRO A 702 23.31 -15.63 51.91
C PRO A 702 23.63 -15.53 53.40
N PRO A 703 23.07 -16.43 54.26
CA PRO A 703 23.20 -16.42 55.70
C PRO A 703 24.64 -16.60 56.20
#